data_7b179a371d7eeeb7de360bc6c68f330f
#
_entry.id   7b179a371d7eeeb7de360bc6c68f330f
#
_cell.length_a   1.000
_cell.length_b   1.000
_cell.length_c   1.000
_cell.angle_alpha   90.00
_cell.angle_beta   90.00
_cell.angle_gamma   90.00
#
_symmetry.space_group_name_H-M   'P 1'
#
loop_
_entity.id
_entity.type
_entity.pdbx_description
1 polymer ?
#
loop_
_entity_poly.entity_id
_entity_poly.type
_entity_poly.pdbx_seq_one_letter_code
_entity_poly.pdbx_strand_id
1 'polypeptide(L)'
;MKKLTLLFAVLQVFATAITAQNKMLTSNDLMNGALYPSRVRSVQFVGKSNRYAFVRNNALYSGTSSSQKEIVSLETLNKAFNSLESTDLRYFPNVSFVNDREFRFIVSNSIYLYNIKTKSLSKIATYDNASENADIESKNYQVAYTKGDSLFVNSRQQVFTLGEGGNGIVFGQSVHRSEFGIEKGTFWSPQGNLLAFYRMDESMVTDYPMVNTATRITTATPIKYPMAGMKSHEVTVGIFNTLKGTTTYLNTRRDTNVAEREMYLTNLSWSPDEKTLFIAKINREQNHLWLESYDVETGELKKVLFEEKNERYTEPVDGLYFLPGKNNQFLWLSYRDGYKHIYLYDIDGNMLKQVTKGDFEVQSIIGTDPKGDNVFFYSNIEKPTERAAYSVNVKSGTVTRLTPDHGTHTIVSNNAGNLFLDCYSSTDAPFNVVLVNNKGKKMADIYSAPNPLADYAIPEIEMGTIKAADGKTDLCYRLIKPLNYDNGQKYPTLVYVYGGPHSQLVTDSWLGGGNLYFLFLAQQGYVVFTVDNRGTDNRGFEFESCTHRRLGEVEMADQMEGVKFLQSLPYVDKDRMGVEGWSFGGFMTITMKLAHPEIFKVGCAGGPVIDWKWYEVMYGERYMDTPQENPEGYEANSLVRKAKNLKGKLLVIHGAEDPTVVWQNSLEFIDACIKAGKQVDYFVYPHHPHNVGGRDRLHLYQKMFQYYEDFLK
;
A
#
# COMPACT_ATOMS: atom_id res chain seq x y z
N MET A 1 65.25 -7.56 20.22
CA MET A 1 64.19 -6.58 20.60
C MET A 1 63.28 -6.10 19.49
N LYS A 2 63.63 -6.16 18.20
CA LYS A 2 62.76 -5.73 17.06
C LYS A 2 61.64 -6.71 16.65
N LYS A 3 61.67 -7.96 17.10
CA LYS A 3 60.62 -8.96 16.79
C LYS A 3 59.49 -9.05 17.83
N LEU A 4 59.70 -8.49 19.04
CA LEU A 4 58.66 -8.49 20.10
C LEU A 4 57.73 -7.27 19.99
N THR A 5 58.16 -6.18 19.38
CA THR A 5 57.36 -4.94 19.17
C THR A 5 56.33 -5.12 18.02
N LEU A 6 56.61 -6.00 17.04
CA LEU A 6 55.66 -6.26 15.95
C LEU A 6 54.51 -7.19 16.35
N LEU A 7 54.74 -8.05 17.35
CA LEU A 7 53.70 -8.95 17.88
C LEU A 7 52.68 -8.22 18.75
N PHE A 8 53.09 -7.15 19.46
CA PHE A 8 52.21 -6.30 20.26
C PHE A 8 51.34 -5.34 19.40
N ALA A 9 51.86 -4.88 18.27
CA ALA A 9 51.11 -4.01 17.36
C ALA A 9 50.03 -4.80 16.56
N VAL A 10 50.28 -6.09 16.26
CA VAL A 10 49.27 -6.96 15.59
C VAL A 10 48.18 -7.40 16.58
N LEU A 11 48.48 -7.61 17.85
CA LEU A 11 47.45 -7.89 18.87
C LEU A 11 46.59 -6.67 19.24
N GLN A 12 47.07 -5.45 19.09
CA GLN A 12 46.26 -4.24 19.32
C GLN A 12 45.31 -3.91 18.16
N VAL A 13 45.60 -4.36 16.92
CA VAL A 13 44.70 -4.14 15.77
C VAL A 13 43.56 -5.18 15.75
N PHE A 14 43.73 -6.34 16.39
CA PHE A 14 42.63 -7.31 16.53
C PHE A 14 41.78 -7.12 17.80
N ALA A 15 42.17 -6.27 18.75
CA ALA A 15 41.39 -6.02 19.97
C ALA A 15 40.35 -4.88 19.82
N THR A 16 40.28 -4.21 18.67
CA THR A 16 39.27 -3.16 18.44
C THR A 16 38.06 -3.59 17.63
N ALA A 17 37.89 -4.88 17.39
CA ALA A 17 36.77 -5.41 16.58
C ALA A 17 35.73 -6.21 17.38
N ILE A 18 35.70 -6.12 18.71
CA ILE A 18 34.63 -6.70 19.55
C ILE A 18 34.20 -5.64 20.57
N THR A 19 33.66 -4.54 20.11
CA THR A 19 32.67 -3.81 20.91
C THR A 19 31.35 -4.51 20.65
N ALA A 20 30.97 -5.35 21.60
CA ALA A 20 29.70 -6.04 21.57
C ALA A 20 28.55 -5.05 21.31
N GLN A 21 27.68 -5.34 20.35
CA GLN A 21 26.37 -4.75 20.21
C GLN A 21 25.61 -5.01 21.53
N ASN A 22 25.66 -4.08 22.46
CA ASN A 22 25.14 -4.28 23.84
C ASN A 22 23.94 -3.39 24.16
N LYS A 23 23.55 -2.49 23.25
CA LYS A 23 22.43 -1.58 23.48
C LYS A 23 21.12 -2.29 23.26
N MET A 24 20.22 -2.19 24.23
CA MET A 24 18.85 -2.70 24.12
C MET A 24 17.91 -1.59 23.67
N LEU A 25 16.89 -1.92 22.89
CA LEU A 25 15.80 -1.00 22.56
C LEU A 25 14.98 -0.71 23.83
N THR A 26 14.63 0.54 24.00
CA THR A 26 13.61 0.96 24.97
C THR A 26 12.30 1.24 24.26
N SER A 27 11.19 1.30 24.99
CA SER A 27 9.90 1.66 24.37
C SER A 27 9.94 3.02 23.68
N ASN A 28 10.72 3.99 24.18
CA ASN A 28 10.88 5.31 23.54
C ASN A 28 11.62 5.23 22.21
N ASP A 29 12.49 4.25 22.03
CA ASP A 29 13.22 4.05 20.77
C ASP A 29 12.29 3.66 19.63
N LEU A 30 11.13 3.08 19.90
CA LEU A 30 10.14 2.65 18.89
C LEU A 30 9.60 3.82 18.03
N MET A 31 9.67 5.05 18.56
CA MET A 31 9.26 6.26 17.83
C MET A 31 10.46 7.15 17.46
N ASN A 32 11.69 6.67 17.68
CA ASN A 32 12.90 7.42 17.34
C ASN A 32 13.22 7.26 15.84
N GLY A 33 12.97 8.31 15.07
CA GLY A 33 13.23 8.33 13.62
C GLY A 33 14.68 8.03 13.23
N ALA A 34 15.65 8.22 14.14
CA ALA A 34 17.06 7.91 13.86
C ALA A 34 17.35 6.40 13.77
N LEU A 35 16.45 5.54 14.30
CA LEU A 35 16.56 4.09 14.23
C LEU A 35 15.90 3.48 13.00
N TYR A 36 15.34 4.32 12.11
CA TYR A 36 14.85 3.88 10.82
C TYR A 36 15.91 4.13 9.74
N PRO A 37 15.95 3.30 8.69
CA PRO A 37 16.90 3.49 7.59
C PRO A 37 16.79 4.89 6.98
N SER A 38 17.91 5.61 6.89
CA SER A 38 17.95 6.88 6.20
C SER A 38 17.72 6.68 4.70
N ARG A 39 16.87 7.52 4.10
CA ARG A 39 16.53 7.45 2.68
C ARG A 39 16.88 8.74 1.97
N VAL A 40 17.22 8.62 0.70
CA VAL A 40 17.26 9.75 -0.23
C VAL A 40 15.88 9.94 -0.85
N ARG A 41 15.56 11.19 -1.22
CA ARG A 41 14.26 11.57 -1.79
C ARG A 41 14.41 12.06 -3.22
N SER A 42 13.30 12.09 -3.97
CA SER A 42 13.25 12.60 -5.35
C SER A 42 14.28 11.92 -6.27
N VAL A 43 14.47 10.60 -6.11
CA VAL A 43 15.38 9.82 -6.96
C VAL A 43 14.81 9.76 -8.38
N GLN A 44 15.55 10.32 -9.36
CA GLN A 44 15.05 10.44 -10.73
C GLN A 44 16.20 10.66 -11.72
N PHE A 45 15.92 10.52 -13.01
CA PHE A 45 16.80 11.04 -14.06
C PHE A 45 16.57 12.52 -14.33
N VAL A 46 17.63 13.23 -14.76
CA VAL A 46 17.59 14.65 -15.05
C VAL A 46 17.15 14.87 -16.50
N GLY A 47 15.93 15.32 -16.72
CA GLY A 47 15.39 15.59 -18.05
C GLY A 47 15.50 14.38 -18.98
N LYS A 48 16.13 14.56 -20.15
CA LYS A 48 16.40 13.48 -21.11
C LYS A 48 17.83 12.92 -21.03
N SER A 49 18.61 13.38 -20.05
CA SER A 49 20.00 12.92 -19.89
C SER A 49 20.10 11.59 -19.13
N ASN A 50 21.29 10.97 -19.18
CA ASN A 50 21.62 9.81 -18.36
C ASN A 50 22.14 10.18 -16.98
N ARG A 51 22.03 11.45 -16.58
CA ARG A 51 22.39 11.90 -15.23
C ARG A 51 21.23 11.63 -14.29
N TYR A 52 21.51 11.13 -13.12
CA TYR A 52 20.54 11.01 -12.04
C TYR A 52 20.60 12.21 -11.08
N ALA A 53 19.54 12.38 -10.30
CA ALA A 53 19.48 13.30 -9.20
C ALA A 53 18.70 12.74 -8.02
N PHE A 54 18.98 13.24 -6.82
CA PHE A 54 18.27 12.93 -5.59
C PHE A 54 18.50 14.02 -4.53
N VAL A 55 17.62 14.08 -3.54
CA VAL A 55 17.73 14.98 -2.40
C VAL A 55 18.27 14.22 -1.18
N ARG A 56 19.33 14.76 -0.56
CA ARG A 56 19.94 14.25 0.68
C ARG A 56 20.46 15.43 1.51
N ASN A 57 20.34 15.36 2.84
CA ASN A 57 20.89 16.34 3.76
C ASN A 57 20.58 17.81 3.37
N ASN A 58 19.33 18.09 3.02
CA ASN A 58 18.89 19.43 2.57
C ASN A 58 19.65 19.97 1.35
N ALA A 59 20.07 19.12 0.45
CA ALA A 59 20.68 19.51 -0.82
C ALA A 59 20.28 18.57 -1.96
N LEU A 60 20.26 19.09 -3.18
CA LEU A 60 20.05 18.34 -4.42
C LEU A 60 21.39 17.92 -4.98
N TYR A 61 21.56 16.62 -5.16
CA TYR A 61 22.74 16.01 -5.78
C TYR A 61 22.42 15.54 -7.19
N SER A 62 23.42 15.53 -8.07
CA SER A 62 23.32 14.91 -9.39
C SER A 62 24.64 14.23 -9.75
N GLY A 63 24.54 13.14 -10.52
CA GLY A 63 25.70 12.34 -10.88
C GLY A 63 25.52 11.52 -12.15
N THR A 64 26.57 10.77 -12.46
CA THR A 64 26.67 9.74 -13.50
C THR A 64 27.23 8.47 -12.87
N SER A 65 27.49 7.43 -13.67
CA SER A 65 28.15 6.20 -13.16
C SER A 65 29.55 6.43 -12.56
N SER A 66 30.20 7.58 -12.80
CA SER A 66 31.59 7.83 -12.40
C SER A 66 31.76 9.01 -11.42
N SER A 67 30.75 9.85 -11.24
CA SER A 67 30.86 11.05 -10.41
C SER A 67 29.51 11.50 -9.87
N GLN A 68 29.53 12.08 -8.68
CA GLN A 68 28.37 12.65 -8.01
C GLN A 68 28.78 13.94 -7.31
N LYS A 69 27.93 14.97 -7.38
CA LYS A 69 28.16 16.25 -6.71
C LYS A 69 26.86 16.92 -6.28
N GLU A 70 26.94 17.77 -5.28
CA GLU A 70 25.90 18.72 -4.95
C GLU A 70 25.72 19.74 -6.10
N ILE A 71 24.48 20.02 -6.48
CA ILE A 71 24.15 21.00 -7.53
C ILE A 71 23.34 22.19 -7.01
N VAL A 72 22.55 22.01 -5.95
CA VAL A 72 21.80 23.08 -5.29
C VAL A 72 21.70 22.77 -3.79
N SER A 73 22.20 23.66 -2.93
CA SER A 73 21.97 23.59 -1.47
C SER A 73 20.64 24.25 -1.09
N LEU A 74 20.12 23.95 0.10
CA LEU A 74 18.97 24.65 0.68
C LEU A 74 19.23 26.17 0.79
N GLU A 75 20.43 26.56 1.19
CA GLU A 75 20.83 27.97 1.25
C GLU A 75 20.73 28.66 -0.11
N THR A 76 21.21 27.99 -1.18
CA THR A 76 21.15 28.54 -2.53
C THR A 76 19.71 28.65 -3.03
N LEU A 77 18.87 27.66 -2.73
CA LEU A 77 17.46 27.68 -3.07
C LEU A 77 16.71 28.78 -2.29
N ASN A 78 17.01 28.93 -1.00
CA ASN A 78 16.40 29.94 -0.14
C ASN A 78 16.73 31.38 -0.57
N LYS A 79 17.92 31.65 -1.10
CA LYS A 79 18.23 33.00 -1.67
C LYS A 79 17.24 33.39 -2.75
N ALA A 80 16.87 32.44 -3.63
CA ALA A 80 15.88 32.68 -4.68
C ALA A 80 14.45 32.68 -4.13
N PHE A 81 14.14 31.79 -3.20
CA PHE A 81 12.80 31.63 -2.61
C PHE A 81 12.44 32.85 -1.74
N ASN A 82 13.35 33.30 -0.89
CA ASN A 82 13.17 34.47 -0.02
C ASN A 82 12.96 35.75 -0.83
N SER A 83 13.67 35.91 -1.95
CA SER A 83 13.50 37.08 -2.84
C SER A 83 12.11 37.17 -3.47
N LEU A 84 11.38 36.03 -3.58
CA LEU A 84 10.06 35.95 -4.15
C LEU A 84 8.95 35.90 -3.09
N GLU A 85 9.15 35.15 -1.99
CA GLU A 85 8.12 34.87 -0.98
C GLU A 85 8.38 35.55 0.36
N SER A 86 9.52 36.26 0.53
CA SER A 86 9.91 36.93 1.79
C SER A 86 9.99 35.97 3.01
N THR A 87 10.30 34.69 2.76
CA THR A 87 10.41 33.63 3.78
C THR A 87 11.39 32.58 3.32
N ASP A 88 11.82 31.71 4.23
CA ASP A 88 12.73 30.61 3.94
C ASP A 88 12.03 29.25 4.03
N LEU A 89 12.44 28.33 3.15
CA LEU A 89 12.11 26.91 3.26
C LEU A 89 12.87 26.31 4.44
N ARG A 90 12.14 25.58 5.28
CA ARG A 90 12.74 24.88 6.43
C ARG A 90 13.56 23.67 5.99
N TYR A 91 13.15 23.01 4.92
CA TYR A 91 13.79 21.81 4.34
C TYR A 91 13.81 21.90 2.82
N PHE A 92 14.79 21.24 2.22
CA PHE A 92 14.82 21.11 0.75
C PHE A 92 13.57 20.34 0.29
N PRO A 93 12.74 20.90 -0.62
CA PRO A 93 11.48 20.27 -1.04
C PRO A 93 11.72 19.01 -1.88
N ASN A 94 10.68 18.21 -2.05
CA ASN A 94 10.67 17.20 -3.11
C ASN A 94 10.63 17.90 -4.46
N VAL A 95 11.44 17.42 -5.41
CA VAL A 95 11.59 18.04 -6.72
C VAL A 95 11.34 17.07 -7.85
N SER A 96 10.86 17.60 -8.99
CA SER A 96 10.71 16.85 -10.24
C SER A 96 11.37 17.66 -11.38
N PHE A 97 12.31 17.04 -12.10
CA PHE A 97 12.95 17.67 -13.23
C PHE A 97 11.97 17.77 -14.42
N VAL A 98 11.83 18.96 -14.96
CA VAL A 98 11.04 19.25 -16.19
C VAL A 98 11.89 19.13 -17.44
N ASN A 99 13.18 19.47 -17.30
CA ASN A 99 14.19 19.36 -18.35
C ASN A 99 15.59 19.29 -17.71
N ASP A 100 16.67 19.33 -18.51
CA ASP A 100 18.05 19.19 -18.03
C ASP A 100 18.55 20.37 -17.15
N ARG A 101 17.79 21.45 -17.05
CA ARG A 101 18.18 22.67 -16.34
C ARG A 101 17.17 23.15 -15.30
N GLU A 102 15.97 22.61 -15.31
CA GLU A 102 14.88 23.09 -14.47
C GLU A 102 14.19 21.97 -13.74
N PHE A 103 13.90 22.22 -12.46
CA PHE A 103 13.02 21.37 -11.67
C PHE A 103 11.87 22.16 -11.07
N ARG A 104 10.75 21.51 -10.89
CA ARG A 104 9.60 22.04 -10.17
C ARG A 104 9.54 21.49 -8.76
N PHE A 105 8.90 22.26 -7.87
CA PHE A 105 8.51 21.83 -6.53
C PHE A 105 7.24 22.58 -6.10
N ILE A 106 6.61 22.07 -5.03
CA ILE A 106 5.35 22.59 -4.51
C ILE A 106 5.57 22.96 -3.05
N VAL A 107 5.15 24.17 -2.68
CA VAL A 107 5.14 24.66 -1.30
C VAL A 107 3.89 25.54 -1.12
N SER A 108 3.15 25.32 -0.03
CA SER A 108 1.97 26.14 0.34
C SER A 108 1.02 26.40 -0.85
N ASN A 109 0.61 25.31 -1.54
CA ASN A 109 -0.31 25.35 -2.67
C ASN A 109 0.16 26.24 -3.83
N SER A 110 1.47 26.39 -3.98
CA SER A 110 2.09 27.09 -5.10
C SER A 110 3.11 26.21 -5.80
N ILE A 111 3.13 26.26 -7.10
CA ILE A 111 4.05 25.51 -7.97
C ILE A 111 5.18 26.46 -8.36
N TYR A 112 6.41 26.06 -8.07
CA TYR A 112 7.63 26.80 -8.36
C TYR A 112 8.47 26.06 -9.40
N LEU A 113 9.12 26.82 -10.27
CA LEU A 113 10.11 26.34 -11.23
C LEU A 113 11.45 27.02 -10.96
N TYR A 114 12.47 26.20 -10.67
CA TYR A 114 13.82 26.68 -10.40
C TYR A 114 14.77 26.32 -11.53
N ASN A 115 15.48 27.32 -12.07
CA ASN A 115 16.51 27.11 -13.08
C ASN A 115 17.89 27.02 -12.43
N ILE A 116 18.53 25.86 -12.55
CA ILE A 116 19.82 25.54 -11.89
C ILE A 116 20.96 26.43 -12.42
N LYS A 117 20.94 26.77 -13.73
CA LYS A 117 22.02 27.55 -14.35
C LYS A 117 21.98 29.03 -13.96
N THR A 118 20.81 29.65 -14.04
CA THR A 118 20.59 31.06 -13.73
C THR A 118 20.35 31.32 -12.25
N LYS A 119 20.07 30.25 -11.47
CA LYS A 119 19.64 30.29 -10.05
C LYS A 119 18.38 31.15 -9.84
N SER A 120 17.54 31.25 -10.85
CA SER A 120 16.28 32.01 -10.82
C SER A 120 15.12 31.11 -10.43
N LEU A 121 14.16 31.67 -9.71
CA LEU A 121 12.91 31.02 -9.30
C LEU A 121 11.73 31.77 -9.90
N SER A 122 10.76 31.03 -10.40
CA SER A 122 9.47 31.55 -10.87
C SER A 122 8.34 30.82 -10.16
N LYS A 123 7.32 31.56 -9.72
CA LYS A 123 6.03 31.00 -9.28
C LYS A 123 5.15 30.84 -10.51
N ILE A 124 4.76 29.59 -10.81
CA ILE A 124 4.05 29.25 -12.05
C ILE A 124 2.55 29.26 -11.84
N ALA A 125 2.09 28.71 -10.73
CA ALA A 125 0.68 28.66 -10.41
C ALA A 125 0.49 28.66 -8.89
N THR A 126 -0.66 29.16 -8.46
CA THR A 126 -1.13 29.06 -7.08
C THR A 126 -2.58 28.62 -7.14
N TYR A 127 -2.96 27.73 -6.22
CA TYR A 127 -4.33 27.28 -6.06
C TYR A 127 -4.79 27.46 -4.62
N ASP A 128 -6.07 27.29 -4.37
CA ASP A 128 -6.71 27.63 -3.09
C ASP A 128 -6.03 26.94 -1.89
N ASN A 129 -5.80 27.69 -0.80
CA ASN A 129 -5.17 27.14 0.41
C ASN A 129 -6.04 26.10 1.14
N ALA A 130 -7.36 26.15 0.94
CA ALA A 130 -8.31 25.17 1.46
C ALA A 130 -8.53 23.99 0.51
N SER A 131 -7.69 23.84 -0.53
CA SER A 131 -7.81 22.75 -1.50
C SER A 131 -7.39 21.43 -0.90
N GLU A 132 -8.13 20.40 -1.28
CA GLU A 132 -7.87 18.99 -1.01
C GLU A 132 -7.72 18.25 -2.34
N ASN A 133 -7.14 17.05 -2.33
CA ASN A 133 -7.03 16.16 -3.51
C ASN A 133 -6.47 16.85 -4.78
N ALA A 134 -5.46 17.70 -4.61
CA ALA A 134 -4.89 18.45 -5.73
C ALA A 134 -4.17 17.53 -6.72
N ASP A 135 -4.62 17.56 -7.99
CA ASP A 135 -4.07 16.83 -9.14
C ASP A 135 -3.49 17.83 -10.16
N ILE A 136 -2.17 17.81 -10.31
CA ILE A 136 -1.44 18.79 -11.12
C ILE A 136 -1.12 18.20 -12.48
N GLU A 137 -1.64 18.84 -13.53
CA GLU A 137 -1.28 18.54 -14.92
C GLU A 137 0.18 18.98 -15.18
N SER A 138 0.98 18.08 -15.76
CA SER A 138 2.44 18.22 -15.81
C SER A 138 2.97 19.14 -16.90
N LYS A 139 2.21 19.42 -17.97
CA LYS A 139 2.66 20.19 -19.13
C LYS A 139 2.32 21.67 -19.02
N ASN A 140 1.08 21.97 -18.61
CA ASN A 140 0.55 23.33 -18.56
C ASN A 140 0.35 23.83 -17.12
N TYR A 141 0.68 23.00 -16.12
CA TYR A 141 0.55 23.31 -14.69
C TYR A 141 -0.87 23.68 -14.25
N GLN A 142 -1.87 23.12 -14.91
CA GLN A 142 -3.25 23.24 -14.50
C GLN A 142 -3.45 22.38 -13.24
N VAL A 143 -4.38 22.77 -12.39
CA VAL A 143 -4.60 22.07 -11.11
C VAL A 143 -6.09 21.80 -10.95
N ALA A 144 -6.45 20.52 -10.87
CA ALA A 144 -7.75 20.10 -10.37
C ALA A 144 -7.66 19.90 -8.84
N TYR A 145 -8.65 20.34 -8.10
CA TYR A 145 -8.68 20.20 -6.64
C TYR A 145 -10.12 20.21 -6.11
N THR A 146 -10.31 19.60 -4.95
CA THR A 146 -11.59 19.64 -4.25
C THR A 146 -11.58 20.63 -3.09
N LYS A 147 -12.77 21.10 -2.71
CA LYS A 147 -13.05 21.80 -1.45
C LYS A 147 -14.35 21.22 -0.91
N GLY A 148 -14.24 20.43 0.17
CA GLY A 148 -15.34 19.57 0.57
C GLY A 148 -15.79 18.70 -0.63
N ASP A 149 -17.09 18.64 -0.89
CA ASP A 149 -17.65 17.80 -1.94
C ASP A 149 -17.59 18.41 -3.35
N SER A 150 -17.03 19.60 -3.51
CA SER A 150 -17.03 20.36 -4.78
C SER A 150 -15.71 20.28 -5.51
N LEU A 151 -15.72 20.21 -6.86
CA LEU A 151 -14.55 20.12 -7.72
C LEU A 151 -14.29 21.43 -8.48
N PHE A 152 -13.05 21.85 -8.44
CA PHE A 152 -12.52 23.04 -9.11
C PHE A 152 -11.35 22.72 -10.03
N VAL A 153 -11.20 23.50 -11.08
CA VAL A 153 -10.02 23.48 -11.96
C VAL A 153 -9.45 24.88 -12.11
N ASN A 154 -8.20 25.07 -11.72
CA ASN A 154 -7.43 26.26 -12.04
C ASN A 154 -6.68 26.03 -13.35
N SER A 155 -7.09 26.72 -14.40
CA SER A 155 -6.50 26.63 -15.74
C SER A 155 -6.34 28.03 -16.33
N ARG A 156 -5.13 28.35 -16.80
CA ARG A 156 -4.84 29.62 -17.49
C ARG A 156 -5.29 30.87 -16.74
N GLN A 157 -5.05 30.89 -15.41
CA GLN A 157 -5.44 31.98 -14.50
C GLN A 157 -6.97 32.14 -14.31
N GLN A 158 -7.74 31.18 -14.76
CA GLN A 158 -9.18 31.09 -14.52
C GLN A 158 -9.50 29.88 -13.65
N VAL A 159 -10.42 30.05 -12.70
CA VAL A 159 -10.96 28.96 -11.91
C VAL A 159 -12.33 28.57 -12.43
N PHE A 160 -12.48 27.31 -12.76
CA PHE A 160 -13.75 26.70 -13.18
C PHE A 160 -14.31 25.88 -12.02
N THR A 161 -15.60 25.99 -11.75
CA THR A 161 -16.35 25.09 -10.87
C THR A 161 -16.97 24.00 -11.75
N LEU A 162 -16.53 22.75 -11.56
CA LEU A 162 -17.02 21.63 -12.36
C LEU A 162 -18.27 20.98 -11.76
N GLY A 163 -18.44 21.11 -10.46
CA GLY A 163 -19.62 20.65 -9.74
C GLY A 163 -19.63 21.18 -8.30
N GLU A 164 -20.78 21.68 -7.88
CA GLU A 164 -21.04 22.03 -6.50
C GLU A 164 -21.64 20.80 -5.79
N GLY A 165 -20.89 20.28 -4.82
CA GLY A 165 -21.29 19.11 -4.05
C GLY A 165 -22.18 19.46 -2.87
N GLY A 166 -22.64 18.45 -2.15
CA GLY A 166 -23.49 18.53 -1.00
C GLY A 166 -24.72 17.63 -1.12
N ASN A 167 -25.42 17.42 -0.01
CA ASN A 167 -26.59 16.53 0.05
C ASN A 167 -26.31 15.09 -0.46
N GLY A 168 -25.07 14.59 -0.25
CA GLY A 168 -24.63 13.29 -0.71
C GLY A 168 -24.13 13.27 -2.16
N ILE A 169 -23.92 14.42 -2.80
CA ILE A 169 -23.28 14.50 -4.12
C ILE A 169 -21.85 14.96 -3.94
N VAL A 170 -20.90 14.18 -4.44
CA VAL A 170 -19.45 14.40 -4.30
C VAL A 170 -18.78 14.41 -5.67
N PHE A 171 -17.89 15.37 -5.91
CA PHE A 171 -17.17 15.51 -7.17
C PHE A 171 -15.65 15.40 -6.97
N GLY A 172 -14.97 14.72 -7.90
CA GLY A 172 -13.51 14.73 -8.02
C GLY A 172 -12.77 14.03 -6.86
N GLN A 173 -13.45 13.28 -6.03
CA GLN A 173 -12.86 12.44 -5.00
C GLN A 173 -12.79 10.98 -5.45
N SER A 174 -11.97 10.17 -4.77
CA SER A 174 -11.94 8.71 -4.95
C SER A 174 -13.34 8.13 -4.69
N VAL A 175 -13.70 7.14 -5.47
CA VAL A 175 -14.99 6.44 -5.36
C VAL A 175 -14.77 4.99 -4.95
N HIS A 176 -15.86 4.25 -4.72
CA HIS A 176 -15.82 2.83 -4.37
C HIS A 176 -14.88 2.52 -3.19
N ARG A 177 -14.79 3.48 -2.23
CA ARG A 177 -13.95 3.43 -1.02
C ARG A 177 -12.49 3.12 -1.30
N SER A 178 -12.00 3.61 -2.46
CA SER A 178 -10.63 3.42 -2.95
C SER A 178 -10.26 1.97 -3.30
N GLU A 179 -11.27 1.11 -3.53
CA GLU A 179 -11.05 -0.23 -4.05
C GLU A 179 -10.68 -0.21 -5.54
N PHE A 180 -10.29 -1.35 -6.10
CA PHE A 180 -9.92 -1.52 -7.52
C PHE A 180 -8.76 -0.63 -7.98
N GLY A 181 -7.83 -0.27 -7.08
CA GLY A 181 -6.71 0.62 -7.40
C GLY A 181 -7.10 2.09 -7.60
N ILE A 182 -8.30 2.51 -7.18
CA ILE A 182 -8.77 3.90 -7.32
C ILE A 182 -8.20 4.73 -6.16
N GLU A 183 -7.14 5.52 -6.43
CA GLU A 183 -6.51 6.37 -5.42
C GLU A 183 -6.97 7.84 -5.49
N LYS A 184 -7.59 8.26 -6.62
CA LYS A 184 -8.02 9.65 -6.87
C LYS A 184 -9.29 9.72 -7.71
N GLY A 185 -9.90 10.91 -7.72
CA GLY A 185 -11.15 11.15 -8.47
C GLY A 185 -11.01 11.98 -9.74
N THR A 186 -9.78 12.33 -10.14
CA THR A 186 -9.51 13.19 -11.31
C THR A 186 -8.39 12.59 -12.17
N PHE A 187 -8.52 12.67 -13.51
CA PHE A 187 -7.61 12.03 -14.47
C PHE A 187 -7.36 12.93 -15.66
N TRP A 188 -6.20 13.59 -15.67
CA TRP A 188 -5.79 14.45 -16.79
C TRP A 188 -5.51 13.64 -18.05
N SER A 189 -5.93 14.15 -19.18
CA SER A 189 -5.60 13.57 -20.49
C SER A 189 -4.13 13.76 -20.85
N PRO A 190 -3.56 12.96 -21.77
CA PRO A 190 -2.14 12.98 -22.11
C PRO A 190 -1.60 14.34 -22.59
N GLN A 191 -2.42 15.20 -23.20
CA GLN A 191 -2.05 16.56 -23.62
C GLN A 191 -2.44 17.64 -22.59
N GLY A 192 -3.21 17.27 -21.56
CA GLY A 192 -3.66 18.16 -20.50
C GLY A 192 -4.79 19.10 -20.90
N ASN A 193 -5.50 18.84 -21.99
CA ASN A 193 -6.62 19.66 -22.43
C ASN A 193 -7.97 19.19 -21.86
N LEU A 194 -8.02 17.95 -21.39
CA LEU A 194 -9.22 17.32 -20.86
C LEU A 194 -8.96 16.78 -19.47
N LEU A 195 -10.00 16.78 -18.64
CA LEU A 195 -9.99 16.19 -17.31
C LEU A 195 -11.19 15.27 -17.16
N ALA A 196 -10.96 13.96 -17.03
CA ALA A 196 -11.99 13.05 -16.57
C ALA A 196 -12.09 13.12 -15.04
N PHE A 197 -13.30 13.05 -14.50
CA PHE A 197 -13.54 13.08 -13.07
C PHE A 197 -14.75 12.24 -12.66
N TYR A 198 -14.72 11.72 -11.46
CA TYR A 198 -15.86 11.04 -10.86
C TYR A 198 -16.85 12.06 -10.27
N ARG A 199 -18.14 11.76 -10.46
CA ARG A 199 -19.25 12.29 -9.69
C ARG A 199 -19.93 11.11 -8.99
N MET A 200 -19.92 11.14 -7.68
CA MET A 200 -20.55 10.12 -6.83
C MET A 200 -21.84 10.69 -6.23
N ASP A 201 -22.91 9.91 -6.29
CA ASP A 201 -24.16 10.15 -5.59
C ASP A 201 -24.30 9.11 -4.49
N GLU A 202 -24.17 9.53 -3.26
CA GLU A 202 -24.32 8.71 -2.05
C GLU A 202 -25.52 9.16 -1.20
N SER A 203 -26.48 9.92 -1.79
CA SER A 203 -27.66 10.39 -1.10
C SER A 203 -28.54 9.26 -0.54
N MET A 204 -28.50 8.08 -1.20
CA MET A 204 -29.22 6.88 -0.78
C MET A 204 -28.44 6.02 0.24
N VAL A 205 -27.14 6.28 0.45
CA VAL A 205 -26.30 5.51 1.37
C VAL A 205 -26.64 5.89 2.81
N THR A 206 -26.69 4.88 3.66
CA THR A 206 -27.00 5.05 5.10
C THR A 206 -25.94 5.89 5.79
N ASP A 207 -26.41 6.82 6.61
CA ASP A 207 -25.56 7.61 7.50
C ASP A 207 -25.13 6.77 8.71
N TYR A 208 -23.81 6.74 8.96
CA TYR A 208 -23.23 6.18 10.17
C TYR A 208 -22.74 7.32 11.08
N PRO A 209 -23.16 7.40 12.37
CA PRO A 209 -22.78 8.49 13.26
C PRO A 209 -21.34 8.33 13.74
N MET A 210 -20.46 9.25 13.37
CA MET A 210 -19.11 9.38 13.95
C MET A 210 -19.17 10.31 15.16
N VAL A 211 -18.85 9.78 16.33
CA VAL A 211 -18.96 10.50 17.60
C VAL A 211 -17.66 11.23 17.91
N ASN A 212 -17.72 12.56 18.03
CA ASN A 212 -16.60 13.41 18.42
C ASN A 212 -16.83 13.98 19.83
N THR A 213 -15.94 13.65 20.76
CA THR A 213 -15.99 14.07 22.17
C THR A 213 -15.04 15.24 22.50
N ALA A 214 -14.32 15.79 21.51
CA ALA A 214 -13.37 16.89 21.73
C ALA A 214 -14.04 18.22 22.08
N THR A 215 -15.32 18.38 21.78
CA THR A 215 -16.10 19.57 22.07
C THR A 215 -16.83 19.44 23.41
N ARG A 216 -17.17 20.59 24.04
CA ARG A 216 -17.87 20.61 25.33
C ARG A 216 -19.19 19.82 25.30
N ILE A 217 -19.94 19.92 24.21
CA ILE A 217 -21.10 19.10 23.92
C ILE A 217 -20.67 18.14 22.81
N THR A 218 -20.71 16.85 23.08
CA THR A 218 -20.41 15.80 22.11
C THR A 218 -21.26 15.98 20.85
N THR A 219 -20.60 15.89 19.69
CA THR A 219 -21.28 15.96 18.39
C THR A 219 -21.23 14.60 17.70
N ALA A 220 -22.22 14.33 16.86
CA ALA A 220 -22.20 13.20 15.94
C ALA A 220 -22.21 13.75 14.52
N THR A 221 -21.11 13.53 13.80
CA THR A 221 -21.01 13.88 12.37
C THR A 221 -21.22 12.60 11.55
N PRO A 222 -22.28 12.48 10.75
CA PRO A 222 -22.51 11.28 9.97
C PRO A 222 -21.49 11.17 8.84
N ILE A 223 -21.11 9.93 8.54
CA ILE A 223 -20.41 9.55 7.31
C ILE A 223 -21.31 8.61 6.51
N LYS A 224 -21.22 8.65 5.20
CA LYS A 224 -21.87 7.68 4.34
C LYS A 224 -21.13 6.34 4.42
N TYR A 225 -21.81 5.30 4.90
CA TYR A 225 -21.20 4.00 5.10
C TYR A 225 -22.14 2.88 4.59
N PRO A 226 -21.91 2.39 3.36
CA PRO A 226 -22.71 1.32 2.76
C PRO A 226 -22.27 -0.03 3.34
N MET A 227 -23.01 -0.59 4.28
CA MET A 227 -22.72 -1.92 4.81
C MET A 227 -23.14 -3.03 3.83
N ALA A 228 -22.48 -4.18 3.91
CA ALA A 228 -22.76 -5.34 3.05
C ALA A 228 -24.27 -5.67 3.01
N GLY A 229 -24.81 -5.89 1.81
CA GLY A 229 -26.22 -6.12 1.55
C GLY A 229 -27.12 -4.89 1.56
N MET A 230 -26.58 -3.69 1.85
CA MET A 230 -27.31 -2.42 1.85
C MET A 230 -27.15 -1.69 0.51
N LYS A 231 -27.87 -0.58 0.35
CA LYS A 231 -27.72 0.30 -0.82
C LYS A 231 -26.33 0.94 -0.84
N SER A 232 -25.71 0.89 -2.02
CA SER A 232 -24.43 1.54 -2.32
C SER A 232 -24.65 2.85 -3.07
N HIS A 233 -23.57 3.61 -3.28
CA HIS A 233 -23.56 4.83 -4.05
C HIS A 233 -23.62 4.56 -5.57
N GLU A 234 -24.04 5.56 -6.33
CA GLU A 234 -24.03 5.57 -7.78
C GLU A 234 -22.93 6.49 -8.30
N VAL A 235 -22.16 6.02 -9.29
CA VAL A 235 -21.06 6.80 -9.87
C VAL A 235 -21.34 7.12 -11.34
N THR A 236 -20.94 8.32 -11.74
CA THR A 236 -20.89 8.77 -13.14
C THR A 236 -19.54 9.41 -13.44
N VAL A 237 -19.16 9.46 -14.73
CA VAL A 237 -17.89 10.06 -15.16
C VAL A 237 -18.19 11.28 -15.99
N GLY A 238 -17.62 12.45 -15.61
CA GLY A 238 -17.63 13.67 -16.38
C GLY A 238 -16.28 13.90 -17.06
N ILE A 239 -16.29 14.53 -18.24
CA ILE A 239 -15.10 14.97 -18.96
C ILE A 239 -15.18 16.48 -19.17
N PHE A 240 -14.30 17.22 -18.51
CA PHE A 240 -14.19 18.66 -18.65
C PHE A 240 -13.17 19.04 -19.73
N ASN A 241 -13.56 19.90 -20.65
CA ASN A 241 -12.68 20.46 -21.67
C ASN A 241 -12.21 21.84 -21.22
N THR A 242 -10.92 21.96 -20.88
CA THR A 242 -10.33 23.20 -20.35
C THR A 242 -10.25 24.33 -21.38
N LEU A 243 -10.32 24.00 -22.68
CA LEU A 243 -10.29 24.99 -23.80
C LEU A 243 -11.69 25.55 -24.09
N LYS A 244 -12.72 24.69 -24.00
CA LYS A 244 -14.11 25.04 -24.26
C LYS A 244 -14.86 25.53 -23.01
N GLY A 245 -14.40 25.14 -21.81
CA GLY A 245 -15.08 25.40 -20.56
C GLY A 245 -16.38 24.58 -20.41
N THR A 246 -16.48 23.42 -21.05
CA THR A 246 -17.69 22.58 -21.07
C THR A 246 -17.43 21.20 -20.52
N THR A 247 -18.45 20.59 -19.91
CA THR A 247 -18.40 19.22 -19.39
C THR A 247 -19.35 18.33 -20.20
N THR A 248 -18.85 17.16 -20.60
CA THR A 248 -19.64 16.05 -21.18
C THR A 248 -19.68 14.91 -20.17
N TYR A 249 -20.87 14.39 -19.85
CA TYR A 249 -21.00 13.19 -19.02
C TYR A 249 -21.11 11.94 -19.88
N LEU A 250 -20.43 10.87 -19.46
CA LEU A 250 -20.49 9.59 -20.18
C LEU A 250 -21.80 8.86 -19.89
N ASN A 251 -22.38 8.27 -20.93
CA ASN A 251 -23.55 7.41 -20.84
C ASN A 251 -23.12 5.97 -20.49
N THR A 252 -22.77 5.75 -19.21
CA THR A 252 -22.27 4.47 -18.72
C THR A 252 -23.37 3.45 -18.38
N ARG A 253 -24.63 3.84 -18.42
CA ARG A 253 -25.80 2.99 -18.10
C ARG A 253 -26.40 2.44 -19.38
N ARG A 254 -26.51 1.10 -19.48
CA ARG A 254 -27.10 0.42 -20.65
C ARG A 254 -28.63 0.42 -20.61
N ASP A 255 -29.19 0.44 -19.41
CA ASP A 255 -30.61 0.53 -19.16
C ASP A 255 -30.92 1.28 -17.85
N THR A 256 -32.19 1.35 -17.47
CA THR A 256 -32.64 2.09 -16.29
C THR A 256 -32.79 1.21 -15.05
N ASN A 257 -32.40 -0.06 -15.10
CA ASN A 257 -32.54 -0.96 -13.96
C ASN A 257 -31.53 -0.62 -12.83
N VAL A 258 -31.82 -1.09 -11.60
CA VAL A 258 -31.01 -0.78 -10.43
C VAL A 258 -29.60 -1.36 -10.57
N ALA A 259 -29.47 -2.56 -11.14
CA ALA A 259 -28.15 -3.20 -11.31
C ALA A 259 -27.17 -2.35 -12.14
N GLU A 260 -27.65 -1.66 -13.18
CA GLU A 260 -26.81 -0.74 -13.97
C GLU A 260 -26.38 0.52 -13.20
N ARG A 261 -27.07 0.88 -12.13
CA ARG A 261 -26.73 2.03 -11.30
C ARG A 261 -25.69 1.71 -10.24
N GLU A 262 -25.69 0.47 -9.76
CA GLU A 262 -24.78 -0.02 -8.71
C GLU A 262 -23.48 -0.63 -9.27
N MET A 263 -23.21 -0.47 -10.58
CA MET A 263 -21.95 -0.88 -11.21
C MET A 263 -20.77 -0.07 -10.70
N TYR A 264 -19.63 -0.72 -10.56
CA TYR A 264 -18.36 -0.06 -10.26
C TYR A 264 -17.69 0.40 -11.55
N LEU A 265 -17.33 1.70 -11.62
CA LEU A 265 -16.64 2.32 -12.75
C LEU A 265 -15.17 2.52 -12.38
N THR A 266 -14.29 1.68 -12.92
CA THR A 266 -12.90 1.58 -12.48
C THR A 266 -11.91 1.83 -13.60
N ASN A 267 -10.64 2.04 -13.27
CA ASN A 267 -9.48 2.01 -14.17
C ASN A 267 -9.61 2.93 -15.39
N LEU A 268 -10.08 4.18 -15.19
CA LEU A 268 -10.21 5.17 -16.25
C LEU A 268 -8.89 5.37 -17.00
N SER A 269 -8.89 5.18 -18.31
CA SER A 269 -7.69 5.24 -19.13
C SER A 269 -7.94 6.02 -20.44
N TRP A 270 -7.09 7.01 -20.72
CA TRP A 270 -7.17 7.82 -21.92
C TRP A 270 -6.52 7.13 -23.12
N SER A 271 -7.14 7.23 -24.29
CA SER A 271 -6.42 6.97 -25.54
C SER A 271 -5.33 8.03 -25.77
N PRO A 272 -4.21 7.67 -26.44
CA PRO A 272 -3.14 8.63 -26.72
C PRO A 272 -3.56 9.86 -27.53
N ASP A 273 -4.62 9.74 -28.31
CA ASP A 273 -5.20 10.82 -29.14
C ASP A 273 -6.31 11.62 -28.42
N GLU A 274 -6.61 11.30 -27.16
CA GLU A 274 -7.62 11.92 -26.30
C GLU A 274 -9.08 11.85 -26.80
N LYS A 275 -9.35 11.00 -27.80
CA LYS A 275 -10.71 10.88 -28.38
C LYS A 275 -11.56 9.80 -27.73
N THR A 276 -10.92 8.93 -26.94
CA THR A 276 -11.59 7.80 -26.30
C THR A 276 -11.17 7.72 -24.85
N LEU A 277 -12.14 7.52 -23.96
CA LEU A 277 -11.92 7.12 -22.58
C LEU A 277 -12.34 5.66 -22.41
N PHE A 278 -11.47 4.86 -21.79
CA PHE A 278 -11.75 3.47 -21.48
C PHE A 278 -12.10 3.34 -19.99
N ILE A 279 -13.04 2.47 -19.69
CA ILE A 279 -13.51 2.18 -18.32
C ILE A 279 -13.63 0.67 -18.16
N ALA A 280 -13.06 0.12 -17.09
CA ALA A 280 -13.42 -1.22 -16.66
C ALA A 280 -14.66 -1.12 -15.76
N LYS A 281 -15.78 -1.61 -16.26
CA LYS A 281 -17.06 -1.61 -15.56
C LYS A 281 -17.29 -2.99 -14.93
N ILE A 282 -17.62 -3.03 -13.63
CA ILE A 282 -17.77 -4.27 -12.86
C ILE A 282 -19.17 -4.31 -12.28
N ASN A 283 -19.83 -5.47 -12.28
CA ASN A 283 -21.10 -5.67 -11.60
C ASN A 283 -20.92 -5.62 -10.06
N ARG A 284 -22.01 -5.46 -9.33
CA ARG A 284 -21.98 -5.38 -7.87
C ARG A 284 -21.45 -6.66 -7.22
N GLU A 285 -21.72 -7.82 -7.78
CA GLU A 285 -21.21 -9.12 -7.34
C GLU A 285 -19.70 -9.27 -7.58
N GLN A 286 -19.08 -8.31 -8.28
CA GLN A 286 -17.65 -8.21 -8.57
C GLN A 286 -17.08 -9.44 -9.29
N ASN A 287 -17.89 -10.21 -9.98
CA ASN A 287 -17.48 -11.42 -10.69
C ASN A 287 -17.57 -11.32 -12.22
N HIS A 288 -18.02 -10.17 -12.73
CA HIS A 288 -18.12 -9.90 -14.16
C HIS A 288 -17.67 -8.48 -14.50
N LEU A 289 -16.65 -8.39 -15.32
CA LEU A 289 -16.03 -7.16 -15.80
C LEU A 289 -16.29 -6.99 -17.29
N TRP A 290 -16.56 -5.75 -17.71
CA TRP A 290 -16.58 -5.31 -19.11
C TRP A 290 -15.56 -4.19 -19.29
N LEU A 291 -14.65 -4.33 -20.25
CA LEU A 291 -13.84 -3.20 -20.68
C LEU A 291 -14.59 -2.45 -21.79
N GLU A 292 -14.96 -1.21 -21.51
CA GLU A 292 -15.78 -0.36 -22.38
C GLU A 292 -14.99 0.86 -22.88
N SER A 293 -15.27 1.32 -24.09
CA SER A 293 -14.71 2.54 -24.68
C SER A 293 -15.81 3.54 -24.98
N TYR A 294 -15.56 4.82 -24.65
CA TYR A 294 -16.49 5.91 -24.77
C TYR A 294 -15.94 7.01 -25.67
N ASP A 295 -16.79 7.62 -26.48
CA ASP A 295 -16.45 8.81 -27.25
C ASP A 295 -16.39 10.02 -26.31
N VAL A 296 -15.29 10.72 -26.32
CA VAL A 296 -15.01 11.83 -25.39
C VAL A 296 -15.85 13.07 -25.68
N GLU A 297 -16.23 13.29 -26.95
CA GLU A 297 -16.97 14.48 -27.36
C GLU A 297 -18.48 14.31 -27.09
N THR A 298 -19.01 13.13 -27.38
CA THR A 298 -20.46 12.84 -27.25
C THR A 298 -20.84 12.20 -25.93
N GLY A 299 -19.89 11.52 -25.25
CA GLY A 299 -20.13 10.72 -24.05
C GLY A 299 -20.74 9.34 -24.31
N GLU A 300 -20.97 8.99 -25.56
CA GLU A 300 -21.65 7.73 -25.92
C GLU A 300 -20.70 6.52 -25.93
N LEU A 301 -21.25 5.34 -25.58
CA LEU A 301 -20.55 4.08 -25.67
C LEU A 301 -20.19 3.78 -27.13
N LYS A 302 -18.89 3.60 -27.40
CA LYS A 302 -18.40 3.18 -28.74
C LYS A 302 -18.42 1.66 -28.88
N LYS A 303 -17.89 0.97 -27.85
CA LYS A 303 -17.72 -0.49 -27.93
C LYS A 303 -17.49 -1.10 -26.55
N VAL A 304 -17.98 -2.34 -26.35
CA VAL A 304 -17.48 -3.27 -25.34
C VAL A 304 -16.34 -4.06 -25.96
N LEU A 305 -15.12 -3.91 -25.46
CA LEU A 305 -13.93 -4.51 -26.05
C LEU A 305 -13.87 -6.00 -25.75
N PHE A 306 -14.01 -6.35 -24.49
CA PHE A 306 -14.04 -7.74 -24.00
C PHE A 306 -14.70 -7.81 -22.62
N GLU A 307 -14.91 -9.02 -22.15
CA GLU A 307 -15.44 -9.35 -20.83
C GLU A 307 -14.50 -10.30 -20.10
N GLU A 308 -14.45 -10.20 -18.78
CA GLU A 308 -13.84 -11.19 -17.88
C GLU A 308 -14.87 -11.66 -16.85
N LYS A 309 -14.93 -12.95 -16.63
CA LYS A 309 -15.82 -13.57 -15.64
C LYS A 309 -15.05 -14.55 -14.78
N ASN A 310 -15.41 -14.60 -13.51
CA ASN A 310 -14.90 -15.59 -12.58
C ASN A 310 -16.02 -16.06 -11.66
N GLU A 311 -15.97 -17.31 -11.21
CA GLU A 311 -16.98 -17.85 -10.28
C GLU A 311 -16.88 -17.23 -8.88
N ARG A 312 -15.73 -16.64 -8.53
CA ARG A 312 -15.50 -15.97 -7.24
C ARG A 312 -15.58 -14.45 -7.44
N TYR A 313 -14.51 -13.83 -7.93
CA TYR A 313 -14.47 -12.40 -8.22
C TYR A 313 -13.45 -12.06 -9.30
N THR A 314 -13.58 -10.88 -9.88
CA THR A 314 -12.61 -10.24 -10.76
C THR A 314 -12.14 -8.94 -10.11
N GLU A 315 -10.85 -8.64 -10.20
CA GLU A 315 -10.29 -7.47 -9.54
C GLU A 315 -9.27 -6.75 -10.44
N PRO A 316 -9.71 -5.83 -11.29
CA PRO A 316 -8.82 -5.01 -12.07
C PRO A 316 -8.26 -3.87 -11.21
N VAL A 317 -7.01 -3.94 -10.82
CA VAL A 317 -6.33 -2.88 -10.05
C VAL A 317 -5.55 -1.92 -10.92
N ASP A 318 -5.26 -2.28 -12.17
CA ASP A 318 -4.48 -1.49 -13.11
C ASP A 318 -5.33 -1.08 -14.33
N GLY A 319 -5.12 0.13 -14.83
CA GLY A 319 -5.72 0.60 -16.09
C GLY A 319 -5.01 0.05 -17.33
N LEU A 320 -5.52 0.44 -18.52
CA LEU A 320 -4.86 0.11 -19.77
C LEU A 320 -3.52 0.82 -19.88
N TYR A 321 -2.49 0.09 -20.32
CA TYR A 321 -1.19 0.68 -20.62
C TYR A 321 -0.95 0.69 -22.14
N PHE A 322 -1.07 1.87 -22.77
CA PHE A 322 -0.82 2.03 -24.20
C PHE A 322 0.67 1.93 -24.53
N LEU A 323 1.01 1.19 -25.58
CA LEU A 323 2.39 1.04 -26.03
C LEU A 323 2.84 2.29 -26.82
N PRO A 324 3.95 2.96 -26.44
CA PRO A 324 4.48 4.08 -27.19
C PRO A 324 4.77 3.72 -28.64
N GLY A 325 4.40 4.61 -29.56
CA GLY A 325 4.56 4.37 -31.02
C GLY A 325 3.63 3.32 -31.62
N LYS A 326 2.78 2.69 -30.83
CA LYS A 326 1.79 1.67 -31.24
C LYS A 326 0.42 2.04 -30.67
N ASN A 327 -0.10 3.22 -31.01
CA ASN A 327 -1.31 3.80 -30.42
C ASN A 327 -2.59 2.97 -30.58
N ASN A 328 -2.53 1.90 -31.40
CA ASN A 328 -3.60 0.93 -31.57
C ASN A 328 -3.42 -0.33 -30.73
N GLN A 329 -2.46 -0.36 -29.80
CA GLN A 329 -2.21 -1.50 -28.92
C GLN A 329 -2.05 -1.07 -27.48
N PHE A 330 -2.60 -1.89 -26.58
CA PHE A 330 -2.45 -1.69 -25.15
C PHE A 330 -2.20 -3.02 -24.41
N LEU A 331 -1.66 -2.91 -23.21
CA LEU A 331 -1.46 -4.01 -22.28
C LEU A 331 -2.59 -4.00 -21.24
N TRP A 332 -2.98 -5.21 -20.85
CA TRP A 332 -3.95 -5.47 -19.79
C TRP A 332 -3.40 -6.53 -18.85
N LEU A 333 -3.58 -6.33 -17.52
CA LEU A 333 -3.25 -7.32 -16.51
C LEU A 333 -4.48 -8.16 -16.17
N SER A 334 -4.32 -9.47 -16.11
CA SER A 334 -5.45 -10.38 -15.83
C SER A 334 -4.99 -11.67 -15.16
N TYR A 335 -5.83 -12.22 -14.27
CA TYR A 335 -5.65 -13.50 -13.59
C TYR A 335 -6.25 -14.70 -14.37
N ARG A 336 -6.65 -14.53 -15.62
CA ARG A 336 -7.40 -15.53 -16.41
C ARG A 336 -6.76 -16.90 -16.56
N ASP A 337 -5.46 -17.04 -16.33
CA ASP A 337 -4.72 -18.31 -16.35
C ASP A 337 -4.21 -18.76 -14.96
N GLY A 338 -4.74 -18.15 -13.89
CA GLY A 338 -4.45 -18.48 -12.51
C GLY A 338 -3.40 -17.60 -11.84
N TYR A 339 -2.57 -16.87 -12.61
CA TYR A 339 -1.63 -15.85 -12.13
C TYR A 339 -1.87 -14.53 -12.86
N LYS A 340 -1.52 -13.41 -12.25
CA LYS A 340 -1.65 -12.10 -12.89
C LYS A 340 -0.55 -11.92 -13.93
N HIS A 341 -0.95 -11.87 -15.20
CA HIS A 341 -0.05 -11.75 -16.34
C HIS A 341 -0.41 -10.61 -17.28
N ILE A 342 0.57 -10.21 -18.12
CA ILE A 342 0.44 -9.17 -19.13
C ILE A 342 -0.12 -9.79 -20.42
N TYR A 343 -1.22 -9.21 -20.91
CA TYR A 343 -1.86 -9.53 -22.19
C TYR A 343 -1.82 -8.32 -23.12
N LEU A 344 -1.50 -8.55 -24.39
CA LEU A 344 -1.50 -7.54 -25.44
C LEU A 344 -2.81 -7.59 -26.22
N TYR A 345 -3.44 -6.43 -26.35
CA TYR A 345 -4.68 -6.22 -27.11
C TYR A 345 -4.49 -5.15 -28.17
N ASP A 346 -5.32 -5.18 -29.21
CA ASP A 346 -5.56 -4.02 -30.08
C ASP A 346 -6.72 -3.17 -29.52
N ILE A 347 -6.88 -1.95 -30.06
CA ILE A 347 -7.95 -1.04 -29.62
C ILE A 347 -9.37 -1.52 -29.95
N ASP A 348 -9.48 -2.57 -30.79
CA ASP A 348 -10.74 -3.22 -31.12
C ASP A 348 -11.12 -4.34 -30.13
N GLY A 349 -10.25 -4.60 -29.13
CA GLY A 349 -10.48 -5.59 -28.08
C GLY A 349 -10.09 -7.01 -28.49
N ASN A 350 -9.36 -7.19 -29.58
CA ASN A 350 -8.82 -8.49 -29.95
C ASN A 350 -7.56 -8.77 -29.14
N MET A 351 -7.52 -9.89 -28.43
CA MET A 351 -6.33 -10.36 -27.75
C MET A 351 -5.31 -10.85 -28.78
N LEU A 352 -4.17 -10.14 -28.88
CA LEU A 352 -3.10 -10.45 -29.82
C LEU A 352 -2.13 -11.50 -29.24
N LYS A 353 -1.85 -11.42 -27.93
CA LYS A 353 -0.86 -12.28 -27.30
C LYS A 353 -0.93 -12.22 -25.76
N GLN A 354 -0.65 -13.37 -25.11
CA GLN A 354 -0.17 -13.39 -23.73
C GLN A 354 1.34 -13.09 -23.72
N VAL A 355 1.77 -12.03 -23.06
CA VAL A 355 3.16 -11.52 -23.10
C VAL A 355 4.02 -12.20 -22.03
N THR A 356 3.48 -12.39 -20.81
CA THR A 356 4.14 -13.11 -19.72
C THR A 356 3.36 -14.38 -19.37
N LYS A 357 4.07 -15.43 -18.92
CA LYS A 357 3.46 -16.71 -18.53
C LYS A 357 4.35 -17.45 -17.53
N GLY A 358 3.76 -18.15 -16.59
CA GLY A 358 4.45 -18.97 -15.59
C GLY A 358 3.77 -18.92 -14.22
N ASP A 359 4.35 -19.61 -13.24
CA ASP A 359 3.82 -19.66 -11.87
C ASP A 359 4.36 -18.49 -11.04
N PHE A 360 4.05 -17.26 -11.46
CA PHE A 360 4.49 -16.02 -10.81
C PHE A 360 3.51 -14.88 -11.07
N GLU A 361 3.55 -13.86 -10.22
CA GLU A 361 2.74 -12.65 -10.35
C GLU A 361 3.48 -11.53 -11.08
N VAL A 362 2.84 -10.91 -12.07
CA VAL A 362 3.16 -9.55 -12.50
C VAL A 362 2.44 -8.59 -11.55
N GLN A 363 3.17 -8.03 -10.59
CA GLN A 363 2.58 -7.18 -9.56
C GLN A 363 2.06 -5.86 -10.14
N SER A 364 2.85 -5.22 -11.02
CA SER A 364 2.41 -4.04 -11.79
C SER A 364 3.33 -3.77 -12.97
N ILE A 365 2.82 -3.02 -13.97
CA ILE A 365 3.61 -2.47 -15.08
C ILE A 365 4.27 -1.17 -14.61
N ILE A 366 5.59 -1.03 -14.82
CA ILE A 366 6.37 0.15 -14.44
C ILE A 366 6.45 1.13 -15.62
N GLY A 367 6.53 0.62 -16.83
CA GLY A 367 6.72 1.40 -18.03
C GLY A 367 7.22 0.58 -19.22
N THR A 368 7.69 1.29 -20.25
CA THR A 368 8.23 0.66 -21.46
C THR A 368 9.47 1.39 -21.95
N ASP A 369 10.19 0.80 -22.89
CA ASP A 369 11.11 1.56 -23.73
C ASP A 369 10.34 2.50 -24.69
N PRO A 370 11.00 3.50 -25.32
CA PRO A 370 10.34 4.48 -26.17
C PRO A 370 9.64 3.92 -27.42
N LYS A 371 9.96 2.68 -27.82
CA LYS A 371 9.36 2.01 -28.97
C LYS A 371 8.21 1.08 -28.58
N GLY A 372 8.00 0.86 -27.29
CA GLY A 372 7.04 -0.12 -26.78
C GLY A 372 7.40 -1.56 -27.15
N ASP A 373 8.70 -1.85 -27.35
CA ASP A 373 9.17 -3.20 -27.65
C ASP A 373 9.48 -4.01 -26.39
N ASN A 374 9.87 -3.32 -25.31
CA ASN A 374 10.13 -3.93 -24.02
C ASN A 374 9.26 -3.26 -22.95
N VAL A 375 8.60 -4.09 -22.14
CA VAL A 375 7.76 -3.68 -20.99
C VAL A 375 8.54 -3.95 -19.72
N PHE A 376 8.56 -2.97 -18.80
CA PHE A 376 9.17 -3.09 -17.48
C PHE A 376 8.09 -3.36 -16.46
N PHE A 377 8.31 -4.31 -15.55
CA PHE A 377 7.30 -4.73 -14.58
C PHE A 377 7.94 -5.24 -13.29
N TYR A 378 7.19 -5.19 -12.19
CA TYR A 378 7.56 -5.86 -10.95
C TYR A 378 6.99 -7.27 -10.91
N SER A 379 7.76 -8.18 -10.31
CA SER A 379 7.36 -9.57 -10.17
C SER A 379 8.15 -10.27 -9.06
N ASN A 380 7.62 -11.42 -8.65
CA ASN A 380 8.21 -12.34 -7.68
C ASN A 380 8.68 -13.66 -8.33
N ILE A 381 9.13 -13.62 -9.57
CA ILE A 381 9.52 -14.80 -10.38
C ILE A 381 10.43 -15.77 -9.62
N GLU A 382 11.40 -15.29 -8.87
CA GLU A 382 12.39 -16.14 -8.22
C GLU A 382 11.98 -16.59 -6.82
N LYS A 383 11.33 -15.70 -6.05
CA LYS A 383 10.88 -16.00 -4.70
C LYS A 383 9.60 -15.23 -4.35
N PRO A 384 8.65 -15.88 -3.70
CA PRO A 384 7.39 -15.21 -3.29
C PRO A 384 7.61 -13.97 -2.41
N THR A 385 8.69 -13.93 -1.62
CA THR A 385 9.01 -12.84 -0.70
C THR A 385 9.73 -11.67 -1.35
N GLU A 386 10.21 -11.82 -2.59
CA GLU A 386 10.88 -10.77 -3.35
C GLU A 386 9.89 -9.95 -4.18
N ARG A 387 10.24 -8.68 -4.40
CA ARG A 387 9.66 -7.83 -5.43
C ARG A 387 10.79 -7.28 -6.28
N ALA A 388 11.09 -7.96 -7.38
CA ALA A 388 12.16 -7.59 -8.29
C ALA A 388 11.60 -6.95 -9.58
N ALA A 389 12.42 -6.17 -10.28
CA ALA A 389 12.04 -5.58 -11.56
C ALA A 389 12.60 -6.42 -12.73
N TYR A 390 11.76 -6.56 -13.75
CA TYR A 390 12.04 -7.30 -14.96
C TYR A 390 11.68 -6.48 -16.20
N SER A 391 12.26 -6.84 -17.34
CA SER A 391 11.78 -6.46 -18.65
C SER A 391 11.30 -7.68 -19.41
N VAL A 392 10.23 -7.55 -20.20
CA VAL A 392 9.80 -8.56 -21.15
C VAL A 392 9.76 -7.94 -22.56
N ASN A 393 10.34 -8.63 -23.54
CA ASN A 393 10.18 -8.23 -24.94
C ASN A 393 8.81 -8.68 -25.45
N VAL A 394 7.98 -7.73 -25.86
CA VAL A 394 6.58 -7.96 -26.27
C VAL A 394 6.48 -8.98 -27.41
N LYS A 395 7.40 -8.94 -28.37
CA LYS A 395 7.38 -9.83 -29.54
C LYS A 395 7.85 -11.25 -29.19
N SER A 396 9.01 -11.40 -28.55
CA SER A 396 9.61 -12.72 -28.26
C SER A 396 9.07 -13.36 -26.97
N GLY A 397 8.61 -12.57 -25.99
CA GLY A 397 8.27 -13.03 -24.63
C GLY A 397 9.52 -13.28 -23.77
N THR A 398 10.71 -12.87 -24.23
CA THR A 398 11.94 -13.04 -23.46
C THR A 398 11.93 -12.12 -22.25
N VAL A 399 12.04 -12.70 -21.05
CA VAL A 399 12.11 -12.00 -19.77
C VAL A 399 13.57 -11.83 -19.36
N THR A 400 13.92 -10.64 -18.84
CA THR A 400 15.25 -10.32 -18.31
C THR A 400 15.10 -9.64 -16.97
N ARG A 401 15.78 -10.14 -15.91
CA ARG A 401 15.82 -9.48 -14.60
C ARG A 401 16.66 -8.20 -14.70
N LEU A 402 16.12 -7.08 -14.18
CA LEU A 402 16.76 -5.76 -14.19
C LEU A 402 17.47 -5.45 -12.86
N THR A 403 16.98 -5.98 -11.76
CA THR A 403 17.53 -5.75 -10.41
C THR A 403 18.45 -6.91 -10.01
N PRO A 404 19.79 -6.68 -9.88
CA PRO A 404 20.75 -7.77 -9.69
C PRO A 404 20.76 -8.37 -8.28
N ASP A 405 20.44 -7.56 -7.28
CA ASP A 405 20.47 -7.96 -5.88
C ASP A 405 19.10 -8.56 -5.47
N HIS A 406 19.05 -9.30 -4.35
CA HIS A 406 17.79 -9.75 -3.78
C HIS A 406 17.13 -8.63 -2.97
N GLY A 407 15.81 -8.70 -2.80
CA GLY A 407 15.11 -7.72 -1.99
C GLY A 407 13.78 -7.21 -2.54
N THR A 408 13.33 -6.11 -1.97
CA THR A 408 12.16 -5.35 -2.41
C THR A 408 12.60 -4.08 -3.11
N HIS A 409 12.34 -4.00 -4.41
CA HIS A 409 12.86 -3.00 -5.33
C HIS A 409 11.82 -1.99 -5.80
N THR A 410 12.28 -0.77 -6.06
CA THR A 410 11.54 0.28 -6.78
C THR A 410 12.47 0.92 -7.78
N ILE A 411 12.12 0.85 -9.07
CA ILE A 411 12.98 1.37 -10.14
C ILE A 411 12.40 2.61 -10.82
N VAL A 412 13.30 3.46 -11.30
CA VAL A 412 12.98 4.60 -12.17
C VAL A 412 13.77 4.45 -13.46
N SER A 413 13.08 4.39 -14.61
CA SER A 413 13.71 4.28 -15.92
C SER A 413 14.16 5.66 -16.44
N ASN A 414 15.28 5.70 -17.18
CA ASN A 414 15.58 6.86 -18.01
C ASN A 414 14.70 6.90 -19.28
N ASN A 415 14.66 8.02 -19.97
CA ASN A 415 13.84 8.19 -21.17
C ASN A 415 14.18 7.23 -22.31
N ALA A 416 15.37 6.66 -22.33
CA ALA A 416 15.79 5.68 -23.35
C ALA A 416 15.43 4.24 -23.00
N GLY A 417 14.96 3.96 -21.77
CA GLY A 417 14.63 2.61 -21.30
C GLY A 417 15.83 1.68 -21.20
N ASN A 418 17.04 2.22 -21.00
CA ASN A 418 18.28 1.43 -20.99
C ASN A 418 19.12 1.59 -19.71
N LEU A 419 18.74 2.52 -18.83
CA LEU A 419 19.30 2.72 -17.50
C LEU A 419 18.16 2.85 -16.49
N PHE A 420 18.40 2.32 -15.30
CA PHE A 420 17.43 2.35 -14.19
C PHE A 420 18.13 2.75 -12.90
N LEU A 421 17.45 3.58 -12.12
CA LEU A 421 17.79 3.82 -10.72
C LEU A 421 17.00 2.82 -9.90
N ASP A 422 17.69 1.93 -9.22
CA ASP A 422 17.09 0.88 -8.40
C ASP A 422 17.24 1.26 -6.92
N CYS A 423 16.11 1.54 -6.28
CA CYS A 423 15.99 1.80 -4.85
C CYS A 423 15.49 0.52 -4.19
N TYR A 424 16.26 -0.08 -3.29
CA TYR A 424 15.85 -1.34 -2.68
C TYR A 424 16.27 -1.47 -1.22
N SER A 425 15.61 -2.36 -0.53
CA SER A 425 16.04 -2.91 0.76
C SER A 425 15.95 -4.43 0.71
N SER A 426 16.77 -5.11 1.51
CA SER A 426 16.75 -6.54 1.70
C SER A 426 16.93 -6.87 3.19
N THR A 427 16.90 -8.13 3.55
CA THR A 427 17.11 -8.56 4.94
C THR A 427 18.45 -8.11 5.53
N ASP A 428 19.46 -7.92 4.70
CA ASP A 428 20.83 -7.50 5.06
C ASP A 428 21.17 -6.05 4.65
N ALA A 429 20.31 -5.37 3.88
CA ALA A 429 20.52 -4.00 3.43
C ALA A 429 19.37 -3.07 3.83
N PRO A 430 19.60 -2.09 4.73
CA PRO A 430 18.54 -1.17 5.18
C PRO A 430 17.90 -0.38 4.05
N PHE A 431 18.71 0.23 3.19
CA PHE A 431 18.27 0.94 1.99
C PHE A 431 19.44 1.28 1.08
N ASN A 432 19.34 0.92 -0.19
CA ASN A 432 20.33 1.21 -1.22
C ASN A 432 19.71 1.90 -2.43
N VAL A 433 20.52 2.67 -3.15
CA VAL A 433 20.20 3.16 -4.50
C VAL A 433 21.40 2.84 -5.40
N VAL A 434 21.13 2.10 -6.47
CA VAL A 434 22.15 1.72 -7.47
C VAL A 434 21.71 2.11 -8.88
N LEU A 435 22.68 2.33 -9.76
CA LEU A 435 22.45 2.49 -11.19
C LEU A 435 22.63 1.14 -11.87
N VAL A 436 21.62 0.67 -12.60
CA VAL A 436 21.68 -0.58 -13.37
C VAL A 436 21.35 -0.34 -14.85
N ASN A 437 21.83 -1.21 -15.73
CA ASN A 437 21.48 -1.15 -17.15
C ASN A 437 20.35 -2.15 -17.50
N ASN A 438 19.86 -2.11 -18.73
CA ASN A 438 18.80 -2.98 -19.21
C ASN A 438 19.13 -4.47 -19.36
N LYS A 439 20.34 -4.87 -18.92
CA LYS A 439 20.78 -6.27 -18.81
C LYS A 439 20.93 -6.70 -17.36
N GLY A 440 20.43 -5.89 -16.41
CA GLY A 440 20.55 -6.17 -14.97
C GLY A 440 21.97 -6.00 -14.41
N LYS A 441 22.90 -5.35 -15.14
CA LYS A 441 24.25 -5.11 -14.65
C LYS A 441 24.32 -3.84 -13.83
N LYS A 442 24.80 -3.94 -12.57
CA LYS A 442 25.11 -2.79 -11.72
C LYS A 442 26.26 -1.96 -12.32
N MET A 443 26.01 -0.68 -12.52
CA MET A 443 26.93 0.29 -13.11
C MET A 443 27.58 1.19 -12.07
N ALA A 444 26.87 1.51 -10.97
CA ALA A 444 27.39 2.31 -9.86
C ALA A 444 26.53 2.12 -8.61
N ASP A 445 27.18 2.28 -7.45
CA ASP A 445 26.49 2.52 -6.18
C ASP A 445 26.28 4.03 -6.05
N ILE A 446 25.03 4.46 -5.81
CA ILE A 446 24.64 5.87 -5.69
C ILE A 446 24.53 6.26 -4.21
N TYR A 447 23.86 5.41 -3.44
CA TYR A 447 23.65 5.63 -2.02
C TYR A 447 23.50 4.29 -1.30
N SER A 448 24.09 4.19 -0.12
CA SER A 448 23.91 3.07 0.80
C SER A 448 23.63 3.63 2.18
N ALA A 449 22.50 3.29 2.77
CA ALA A 449 22.18 3.70 4.12
C ALA A 449 23.01 2.91 5.13
N PRO A 450 23.60 3.55 6.13
CA PRO A 450 24.22 2.84 7.25
C PRO A 450 23.12 2.05 8.00
N ASN A 451 23.53 0.94 8.62
CA ASN A 451 22.64 0.20 9.50
C ASN A 451 22.33 1.04 10.75
N PRO A 452 21.07 1.50 10.96
CA PRO A 452 20.72 2.36 12.09
C PRO A 452 20.75 1.61 13.43
N LEU A 453 20.80 0.28 13.39
CA LEU A 453 20.78 -0.60 14.54
C LEU A 453 22.16 -1.22 14.84
N ALA A 454 23.25 -0.69 14.23
CA ALA A 454 24.58 -1.28 14.36
C ALA A 454 25.08 -1.39 15.80
N ASP A 455 24.65 -0.50 16.70
CA ASP A 455 25.05 -0.50 18.12
C ASP A 455 24.12 -1.32 19.02
N TYR A 456 23.04 -1.89 18.44
CA TYR A 456 22.03 -2.62 19.21
C TYR A 456 22.24 -4.13 19.14
N ALA A 457 21.87 -4.81 20.21
CA ALA A 457 21.77 -6.28 20.23
C ALA A 457 20.55 -6.71 19.40
N ILE A 458 20.78 -7.13 18.15
CA ILE A 458 19.71 -7.50 17.24
C ILE A 458 19.35 -8.98 17.41
N PRO A 459 18.08 -9.30 17.73
CA PRO A 459 17.56 -10.66 17.72
C PRO A 459 17.73 -11.32 16.35
N GLU A 460 17.96 -12.63 16.34
CA GLU A 460 18.02 -13.40 15.07
C GLU A 460 16.66 -13.41 14.40
N ILE A 461 16.64 -13.05 13.11
CA ILE A 461 15.46 -13.08 12.25
C ILE A 461 15.64 -14.25 11.27
N GLU A 462 14.79 -15.25 11.40
CA GLU A 462 14.74 -16.41 10.51
C GLU A 462 13.53 -16.26 9.56
N MET A 463 13.76 -16.47 8.28
CA MET A 463 12.71 -16.58 7.27
C MET A 463 12.73 -17.98 6.66
N GLY A 464 11.57 -18.57 6.47
CA GLY A 464 11.44 -19.91 5.93
C GLY A 464 10.04 -20.21 5.41
N THR A 465 9.77 -21.50 5.20
CA THR A 465 8.45 -21.97 4.76
C THR A 465 7.96 -23.11 5.65
N ILE A 466 6.65 -23.19 5.82
CA ILE A 466 5.92 -24.33 6.42
C ILE A 466 4.82 -24.77 5.46
N LYS A 467 4.29 -25.98 5.64
CA LYS A 467 3.12 -26.41 4.86
C LYS A 467 1.84 -25.81 5.41
N ALA A 468 0.96 -25.38 4.52
CA ALA A 468 -0.41 -24.99 4.82
C ALA A 468 -1.25 -26.17 5.33
N ALA A 469 -2.44 -25.90 5.83
CA ALA A 469 -3.37 -26.93 6.31
C ALA A 469 -3.82 -27.92 5.23
N ASP A 470 -3.62 -27.60 3.95
CA ASP A 470 -3.86 -28.53 2.82
C ASP A 470 -2.73 -29.57 2.64
N GLY A 471 -1.65 -29.44 3.39
CA GLY A 471 -0.46 -30.30 3.34
C GLY A 471 0.40 -30.17 2.07
N LYS A 472 0.10 -29.22 1.19
CA LYS A 472 0.73 -29.06 -0.13
C LYS A 472 1.38 -27.68 -0.30
N THR A 473 0.63 -26.62 -0.04
CA THR A 473 1.04 -25.24 -0.26
C THR A 473 2.12 -24.83 0.74
N ASP A 474 3.17 -24.16 0.28
CA ASP A 474 4.19 -23.57 1.15
C ASP A 474 3.74 -22.18 1.61
N LEU A 475 3.83 -21.91 2.90
CA LEU A 475 3.54 -20.60 3.50
C LEU A 475 4.86 -19.99 3.97
N CYS A 476 5.12 -18.74 3.60
CA CYS A 476 6.29 -18.01 4.05
C CYS A 476 6.10 -17.52 5.49
N TYR A 477 7.12 -17.69 6.34
CA TYR A 477 7.11 -17.18 7.70
C TYR A 477 8.34 -16.34 8.03
N ARG A 478 8.20 -15.48 9.03
CA ARG A 478 9.26 -14.78 9.74
C ARG A 478 9.18 -15.14 11.23
N LEU A 479 10.32 -15.56 11.77
CA LEU A 479 10.50 -15.91 13.18
C LEU A 479 11.61 -15.02 13.77
N ILE A 480 11.31 -14.23 14.78
CA ILE A 480 12.26 -13.41 15.51
C ILE A 480 12.50 -14.09 16.84
N LYS A 481 13.72 -14.56 17.05
CA LYS A 481 14.11 -15.34 18.25
C LYS A 481 14.52 -14.40 19.37
N PRO A 482 14.20 -14.72 20.65
CA PRO A 482 14.71 -13.92 21.76
C PRO A 482 16.25 -13.99 21.82
N LEU A 483 16.87 -12.99 22.40
CA LEU A 483 18.31 -13.03 22.66
C LEU A 483 18.63 -14.25 23.56
N ASN A 484 19.71 -14.98 23.24
CA ASN A 484 20.15 -16.19 23.97
C ASN A 484 19.09 -17.30 24.02
N TYR A 485 18.29 -17.48 22.96
CA TYR A 485 17.24 -18.49 22.87
C TYR A 485 17.73 -19.94 23.03
N ASP A 486 19.04 -20.17 22.87
CA ASP A 486 19.71 -21.47 22.96
C ASP A 486 20.22 -21.81 24.40
N ASN A 487 19.86 -21.01 25.41
CA ASN A 487 20.29 -21.17 26.81
C ASN A 487 19.53 -22.26 27.58
N GLY A 488 18.66 -23.02 26.91
CA GLY A 488 17.83 -24.08 27.52
C GLY A 488 16.56 -23.58 28.21
N GLN A 489 16.27 -22.27 28.17
CA GLN A 489 15.03 -21.72 28.71
C GLN A 489 13.90 -21.80 27.67
N LYS A 490 12.66 -21.71 28.15
CA LYS A 490 11.48 -21.59 27.29
C LYS A 490 10.90 -20.19 27.40
N TYR A 491 10.54 -19.67 26.25
CA TYR A 491 10.10 -18.29 26.09
C TYR A 491 8.62 -18.18 25.70
N PRO A 492 7.90 -17.18 26.23
CA PRO A 492 6.55 -16.86 25.75
C PRO A 492 6.59 -16.45 24.28
N THR A 493 5.52 -16.75 23.57
CA THR A 493 5.46 -16.55 22.12
C THR A 493 4.28 -15.66 21.73
N LEU A 494 4.52 -14.70 20.85
CA LEU A 494 3.51 -13.84 20.24
C LEU A 494 3.40 -14.16 18.74
N VAL A 495 2.20 -14.53 18.32
CA VAL A 495 1.84 -14.65 16.90
C VAL A 495 1.26 -13.33 16.46
N TYR A 496 1.95 -12.63 15.55
CA TYR A 496 1.42 -11.45 14.88
C TYR A 496 0.72 -11.89 13.60
N VAL A 497 -0.57 -11.61 13.49
CA VAL A 497 -1.39 -11.98 12.35
C VAL A 497 -2.04 -10.76 11.70
N TYR A 498 -2.01 -10.70 10.36
CA TYR A 498 -2.96 -9.93 9.58
C TYR A 498 -3.85 -10.89 8.81
N GLY A 499 -3.29 -11.62 7.84
CA GLY A 499 -3.88 -12.78 7.19
C GLY A 499 -4.94 -12.47 6.13
N GLY A 500 -5.32 -11.22 5.95
CA GLY A 500 -6.36 -10.81 5.00
C GLY A 500 -5.88 -10.62 3.57
N PRO A 501 -6.81 -10.53 2.61
CA PRO A 501 -6.54 -10.23 1.21
C PRO A 501 -5.63 -9.00 1.00
N HIS A 502 -4.90 -8.98 -0.10
CA HIS A 502 -3.94 -7.91 -0.48
C HIS A 502 -2.82 -7.63 0.53
N SER A 503 -2.56 -8.55 1.45
CA SER A 503 -1.47 -8.43 2.39
C SER A 503 -0.34 -9.40 2.11
N GLN A 504 0.88 -8.97 2.35
CA GLN A 504 2.07 -9.80 2.44
C GLN A 504 2.97 -9.20 3.52
N LEU A 505 3.16 -9.91 4.62
CA LEU A 505 3.92 -9.44 5.78
C LEU A 505 5.35 -9.96 5.82
N VAL A 506 5.59 -11.09 5.16
CA VAL A 506 6.90 -11.74 5.10
C VAL A 506 7.53 -11.41 3.76
N THR A 507 8.44 -10.43 3.76
CA THR A 507 9.07 -9.92 2.54
C THR A 507 10.58 -9.89 2.68
N ASP A 508 11.29 -10.08 1.58
CA ASP A 508 12.73 -9.81 1.52
C ASP A 508 12.96 -8.30 1.48
N SER A 509 12.90 -7.71 2.65
CA SER A 509 13.16 -6.30 2.92
C SER A 509 13.80 -6.16 4.29
N TRP A 510 14.21 -4.94 4.68
CA TRP A 510 14.84 -4.71 5.99
C TRP A 510 14.00 -5.30 7.13
N LEU A 511 14.64 -6.07 7.99
CA LEU A 511 14.02 -6.84 9.09
C LEU A 511 13.00 -7.90 8.63
N GLY A 512 13.09 -8.37 7.38
CA GLY A 512 12.16 -9.36 6.82
C GLY A 512 10.72 -8.86 6.73
N GLY A 513 10.51 -7.53 6.55
CA GLY A 513 9.21 -6.87 6.62
C GLY A 513 8.72 -6.59 8.05
N GLY A 514 9.54 -6.88 9.08
CA GLY A 514 9.25 -6.56 10.48
C GLY A 514 9.50 -5.09 10.83
N ASN A 515 9.28 -4.77 12.08
CA ASN A 515 9.46 -3.42 12.62
C ASN A 515 10.20 -3.42 13.97
N LEU A 516 10.53 -2.23 14.49
CA LEU A 516 11.25 -2.07 15.76
C LEU A 516 10.49 -2.64 16.96
N TYR A 517 9.16 -2.64 16.93
CA TYR A 517 8.34 -3.19 18.02
C TYR A 517 8.53 -4.70 18.16
N PHE A 518 8.63 -5.43 17.06
CA PHE A 518 8.90 -6.87 17.08
C PHE A 518 10.31 -7.18 17.61
N LEU A 519 11.31 -6.38 17.22
CA LEU A 519 12.65 -6.51 17.77
C LEU A 519 12.69 -6.22 19.28
N PHE A 520 11.98 -5.16 19.70
CA PHE A 520 11.83 -4.82 21.11
C PHE A 520 11.22 -6.00 21.90
N LEU A 521 10.11 -6.57 21.44
CA LEU A 521 9.47 -7.72 22.07
C LEU A 521 10.44 -8.91 22.18
N ALA A 522 11.19 -9.20 21.12
CA ALA A 522 12.17 -10.29 21.13
C ALA A 522 13.33 -10.01 22.11
N GLN A 523 13.79 -8.77 22.22
CA GLN A 523 14.75 -8.35 23.23
C GLN A 523 14.21 -8.47 24.69
N GLN A 524 12.88 -8.32 24.86
CA GLN A 524 12.21 -8.53 26.15
C GLN A 524 11.96 -10.02 26.45
N GLY A 525 12.43 -10.93 25.59
CA GLY A 525 12.35 -12.37 25.80
C GLY A 525 11.09 -13.03 25.24
N TYR A 526 10.49 -12.46 24.21
CA TYR A 526 9.40 -13.10 23.47
C TYR A 526 9.90 -13.70 22.15
N VAL A 527 9.39 -14.86 21.79
CA VAL A 527 9.43 -15.33 20.40
C VAL A 527 8.35 -14.57 19.63
N VAL A 528 8.68 -13.94 18.50
CA VAL A 528 7.71 -13.24 17.65
C VAL A 528 7.62 -13.94 16.31
N PHE A 529 6.41 -14.34 15.91
CA PHE A 529 6.18 -15.12 14.71
C PHE A 529 5.10 -14.50 13.83
N THR A 530 5.32 -14.57 12.52
CA THR A 530 4.38 -14.14 11.49
C THR A 530 4.40 -15.15 10.36
N VAL A 531 3.25 -15.56 9.85
CA VAL A 531 3.13 -16.38 8.65
C VAL A 531 2.08 -15.79 7.71
N ASP A 532 2.39 -15.73 6.41
CA ASP A 532 1.44 -15.37 5.37
C ASP A 532 0.65 -16.62 4.97
N ASN A 533 -0.59 -16.69 5.41
CA ASN A 533 -1.51 -17.80 5.12
C ASN A 533 -2.08 -17.69 3.71
N ARG A 534 -2.73 -18.74 3.20
CA ARG A 534 -3.60 -18.65 2.03
C ARG A 534 -4.69 -17.62 2.27
N GLY A 535 -5.06 -16.90 1.22
CA GLY A 535 -5.91 -15.71 1.28
C GLY A 535 -5.11 -14.40 1.21
N THR A 536 -3.78 -14.43 1.41
CA THR A 536 -2.90 -13.27 1.21
C THR A 536 -2.42 -13.17 -0.24
N ASP A 537 -1.70 -12.10 -0.59
CA ASP A 537 -1.39 -11.69 -1.96
C ASP A 537 -0.10 -12.32 -2.55
N ASN A 538 0.11 -12.09 -3.84
CA ASN A 538 1.33 -12.40 -4.60
C ASN A 538 1.65 -13.90 -4.79
N ARG A 539 0.65 -14.78 -4.77
CA ARG A 539 0.82 -16.23 -4.87
C ARG A 539 -0.11 -16.90 -5.88
N GLY A 540 -0.80 -16.13 -6.72
CA GLY A 540 -1.78 -16.59 -7.68
C GLY A 540 -3.22 -16.59 -7.15
N PHE A 541 -4.16 -16.57 -8.09
CA PHE A 541 -5.58 -16.38 -7.78
C PHE A 541 -6.16 -17.48 -6.86
N GLU A 542 -5.76 -18.75 -7.04
CA GLU A 542 -6.24 -19.83 -6.18
C GLU A 542 -5.74 -19.71 -4.74
N PHE A 543 -4.52 -19.22 -4.53
CA PHE A 543 -3.97 -18.99 -3.21
C PHE A 543 -4.74 -17.87 -2.48
N GLU A 544 -5.05 -16.80 -3.18
CA GLU A 544 -5.74 -15.63 -2.64
C GLU A 544 -7.23 -15.89 -2.44
N SER A 545 -7.91 -16.36 -3.48
CA SER A 545 -9.37 -16.44 -3.50
C SER A 545 -9.96 -17.68 -2.82
N CYS A 546 -9.14 -18.59 -2.28
CA CYS A 546 -9.62 -19.79 -1.57
C CYS A 546 -10.44 -19.46 -0.30
N THR A 547 -10.36 -18.24 0.19
CA THR A 547 -11.13 -17.73 1.35
C THR A 547 -12.50 -17.16 0.98
N HIS A 548 -12.82 -17.08 -0.33
CA HIS A 548 -14.10 -16.53 -0.80
C HIS A 548 -15.30 -17.20 -0.13
N ARG A 549 -16.25 -16.40 0.39
CA ARG A 549 -17.45 -16.75 1.16
C ARG A 549 -17.21 -17.31 2.56
N ARG A 550 -15.93 -17.42 3.02
CA ARG A 550 -15.57 -18.06 4.30
C ARG A 550 -14.33 -17.43 4.97
N LEU A 551 -14.28 -16.10 4.98
CA LEU A 551 -13.19 -15.37 5.64
C LEU A 551 -13.00 -15.82 7.10
N GLY A 552 -11.75 -16.07 7.49
CA GLY A 552 -11.37 -16.51 8.82
C GLY A 552 -11.31 -18.03 9.02
N GLU A 553 -11.71 -18.84 8.02
CA GLU A 553 -11.64 -20.30 8.13
C GLU A 553 -10.32 -20.86 7.60
N VAL A 554 -9.98 -20.57 6.36
CA VAL A 554 -8.74 -21.05 5.72
C VAL A 554 -7.54 -20.41 6.37
N GLU A 555 -7.62 -19.10 6.60
CA GLU A 555 -6.59 -18.31 7.27
C GLU A 555 -6.27 -18.88 8.66
N MET A 556 -7.30 -19.15 9.47
CA MET A 556 -7.12 -19.76 10.80
C MET A 556 -6.49 -21.13 10.70
N ALA A 557 -6.94 -22.00 9.78
CA ALA A 557 -6.38 -23.33 9.63
C ALA A 557 -4.87 -23.27 9.31
N ASP A 558 -4.46 -22.37 8.43
CA ASP A 558 -3.05 -22.19 8.07
C ASP A 558 -2.23 -21.54 9.21
N GLN A 559 -2.79 -20.56 9.92
CA GLN A 559 -2.15 -19.99 11.11
C GLN A 559 -1.89 -21.06 12.18
N MET A 560 -2.79 -22.03 12.33
CA MET A 560 -2.60 -23.13 13.28
C MET A 560 -1.50 -24.12 12.87
N GLU A 561 -1.17 -24.25 11.57
CA GLU A 561 0.06 -24.96 11.16
C GLU A 561 1.32 -24.19 11.62
N GLY A 562 1.31 -22.86 11.56
CA GLY A 562 2.35 -22.02 12.17
C GLY A 562 2.48 -22.24 13.67
N VAL A 563 1.37 -22.35 14.38
CA VAL A 563 1.35 -22.67 15.83
C VAL A 563 1.94 -24.05 16.10
N LYS A 564 1.61 -25.06 15.31
CA LYS A 564 2.21 -26.41 15.45
C LYS A 564 3.72 -26.36 15.21
N PHE A 565 4.19 -25.63 14.21
CA PHE A 565 5.60 -25.40 13.98
C PHE A 565 6.27 -24.77 15.19
N LEU A 566 5.73 -23.69 15.74
CA LEU A 566 6.23 -23.03 16.95
C LEU A 566 6.32 -24.00 18.14
N GLN A 567 5.28 -24.79 18.36
CA GLN A 567 5.24 -25.77 19.45
C GLN A 567 6.26 -26.91 19.30
N SER A 568 6.84 -27.12 18.13
CA SER A 568 7.91 -28.08 17.89
C SER A 568 9.28 -27.55 18.29
N LEU A 569 9.44 -26.22 18.44
CA LEU A 569 10.71 -25.58 18.75
C LEU A 569 11.04 -25.76 20.26
N PRO A 570 12.28 -26.15 20.60
CA PRO A 570 12.63 -26.51 21.99
C PRO A 570 12.57 -25.33 22.97
N TYR A 571 12.74 -24.10 22.47
CA TYR A 571 12.73 -22.87 23.26
C TYR A 571 11.36 -22.20 23.36
N VAL A 572 10.32 -22.72 22.72
CA VAL A 572 8.95 -22.19 22.81
C VAL A 572 8.24 -22.77 24.04
N ASP A 573 7.64 -21.87 24.83
CA ASP A 573 6.75 -22.27 25.91
C ASP A 573 5.31 -22.41 25.38
N LYS A 574 4.86 -23.66 25.27
CA LYS A 574 3.52 -23.97 24.70
C LYS A 574 2.37 -23.45 25.55
N ASP A 575 2.62 -23.23 26.86
CA ASP A 575 1.62 -22.76 27.81
C ASP A 575 1.55 -21.25 27.92
N ARG A 576 2.49 -20.51 27.25
CA ARG A 576 2.56 -19.06 27.22
C ARG A 576 2.55 -18.54 25.78
N MET A 577 1.43 -18.75 25.06
CA MET A 577 1.21 -18.25 23.70
C MET A 577 0.18 -17.15 23.68
N GLY A 578 0.49 -16.07 22.97
CA GLY A 578 -0.39 -14.94 22.70
C GLY A 578 -0.54 -14.70 21.20
N VAL A 579 -1.56 -13.93 20.84
CA VAL A 579 -1.85 -13.54 19.45
C VAL A 579 -2.20 -12.07 19.39
N GLU A 580 -1.69 -11.34 18.38
CA GLU A 580 -2.02 -9.94 18.15
C GLU A 580 -2.22 -9.64 16.67
N GLY A 581 -3.05 -8.64 16.39
CA GLY A 581 -3.26 -8.15 15.03
C GLY A 581 -4.18 -6.94 15.00
N TRP A 582 -4.17 -6.26 13.86
CA TRP A 582 -4.94 -5.03 13.63
C TRP A 582 -5.87 -5.18 12.44
N SER A 583 -7.08 -4.57 12.49
CA SER A 583 -8.05 -4.60 11.40
C SER A 583 -8.51 -6.03 11.08
N PHE A 584 -8.29 -6.55 9.87
CA PHE A 584 -8.45 -7.96 9.56
C PHE A 584 -7.64 -8.85 10.52
N GLY A 585 -6.42 -8.43 10.90
CA GLY A 585 -5.62 -9.11 11.91
C GLY A 585 -6.26 -9.09 13.30
N GLY A 586 -7.01 -8.05 13.62
CA GLY A 586 -7.84 -7.99 14.84
C GLY A 586 -8.98 -9.01 14.81
N PHE A 587 -9.66 -9.15 13.66
CA PHE A 587 -10.63 -10.22 13.40
C PHE A 587 -9.98 -11.59 13.56
N MET A 588 -8.81 -11.82 12.94
CA MET A 588 -8.08 -13.09 13.05
C MET A 588 -7.62 -13.37 14.47
N THR A 589 -7.14 -12.36 15.20
CA THR A 589 -6.76 -12.48 16.62
C THR A 589 -7.91 -13.01 17.45
N ILE A 590 -9.10 -12.44 17.31
CA ILE A 590 -10.28 -12.88 18.06
C ILE A 590 -10.74 -14.25 17.55
N THR A 591 -10.74 -14.49 16.23
CA THR A 591 -11.08 -15.79 15.64
C THR A 591 -10.23 -16.91 16.23
N MET A 592 -8.91 -16.76 16.21
CA MET A 592 -7.96 -17.75 16.77
C MET A 592 -8.14 -17.93 18.27
N LYS A 593 -8.31 -16.83 19.01
CA LYS A 593 -8.52 -16.85 20.45
C LYS A 593 -9.80 -17.56 20.87
N LEU A 594 -10.89 -17.38 20.13
CA LEU A 594 -12.18 -18.02 20.42
C LEU A 594 -12.26 -19.47 19.93
N ALA A 595 -11.51 -19.82 18.86
CA ALA A 595 -11.44 -21.19 18.35
C ALA A 595 -10.48 -22.07 19.17
N HIS A 596 -9.36 -21.51 19.64
CA HIS A 596 -8.31 -22.22 20.36
C HIS A 596 -7.96 -21.57 21.72
N PRO A 597 -8.95 -21.43 22.62
CA PRO A 597 -8.77 -20.74 23.89
C PRO A 597 -7.82 -21.49 24.86
N GLU A 598 -7.54 -22.76 24.61
CA GLU A 598 -6.57 -23.57 25.34
C GLU A 598 -5.12 -23.22 24.99
N ILE A 599 -4.88 -22.73 23.76
CA ILE A 599 -3.55 -22.36 23.26
C ILE A 599 -3.23 -20.90 23.60
N PHE A 600 -4.08 -20.00 23.16
CA PHE A 600 -3.82 -18.55 23.30
C PHE A 600 -4.29 -18.04 24.67
N LYS A 601 -3.35 -17.75 25.56
CA LYS A 601 -3.65 -17.21 26.90
C LYS A 601 -4.04 -15.74 26.82
N VAL A 602 -3.36 -14.98 25.92
CA VAL A 602 -3.54 -13.53 25.73
C VAL A 602 -3.85 -13.22 24.27
N GLY A 603 -4.75 -12.28 24.03
CA GLY A 603 -5.00 -11.68 22.72
C GLY A 603 -5.01 -10.17 22.81
N CYS A 604 -4.41 -9.46 21.81
CA CYS A 604 -4.55 -8.01 21.62
C CYS A 604 -5.10 -7.75 20.21
N ALA A 605 -6.36 -7.35 20.12
CA ALA A 605 -7.08 -7.12 18.86
C ALA A 605 -7.35 -5.63 18.66
N GLY A 606 -6.70 -5.02 17.67
CA GLY A 606 -6.87 -3.61 17.34
C GLY A 606 -7.82 -3.41 16.16
N GLY A 607 -8.77 -2.47 16.27
CA GLY A 607 -9.74 -2.10 15.24
C GLY A 607 -10.40 -3.31 14.55
N PRO A 608 -10.86 -4.33 15.32
CA PRO A 608 -11.23 -5.62 14.73
C PRO A 608 -12.55 -5.55 13.99
N VAL A 609 -12.63 -6.15 12.81
CA VAL A 609 -13.92 -6.56 12.24
C VAL A 609 -14.48 -7.67 13.13
N ILE A 610 -15.73 -7.57 13.50
CA ILE A 610 -16.42 -8.54 14.39
C ILE A 610 -17.50 -9.32 13.63
N ASP A 611 -18.18 -8.63 12.74
CA ASP A 611 -19.18 -9.24 11.89
C ASP A 611 -19.12 -8.56 10.51
N TRP A 612 -18.90 -9.33 9.47
CA TRP A 612 -18.73 -8.83 8.11
C TRP A 612 -19.94 -8.09 7.57
N LYS A 613 -21.14 -8.32 8.09
CA LYS A 613 -22.34 -7.55 7.73
C LYS A 613 -22.26 -6.07 8.09
N TRP A 614 -21.37 -5.68 9.01
CA TRP A 614 -21.10 -4.28 9.39
C TRP A 614 -19.91 -3.68 8.64
N TYR A 615 -19.30 -4.45 7.74
CA TYR A 615 -18.22 -3.94 6.92
C TYR A 615 -18.77 -3.37 5.59
N GLU A 616 -17.97 -2.58 4.90
CA GLU A 616 -18.42 -1.88 3.71
C GLU A 616 -18.58 -2.82 2.50
N VAL A 617 -19.42 -2.40 1.55
CA VAL A 617 -19.90 -3.20 0.40
C VAL A 617 -18.77 -3.70 -0.49
N MET A 618 -17.84 -2.81 -0.94
CA MET A 618 -16.88 -3.14 -2.00
C MET A 618 -15.91 -4.24 -1.57
N TYR A 619 -15.37 -4.14 -0.37
CA TYR A 619 -14.52 -5.18 0.21
C TYR A 619 -15.35 -6.36 0.73
N GLY A 620 -16.38 -6.07 1.55
CA GLY A 620 -17.18 -7.09 2.20
C GLY A 620 -17.83 -8.04 1.22
N GLU A 621 -18.49 -7.53 0.19
CA GLU A 621 -19.18 -8.34 -0.81
C GLU A 621 -18.22 -9.04 -1.80
N ARG A 622 -17.04 -8.48 -2.08
CA ARG A 622 -16.03 -9.17 -2.90
C ARG A 622 -15.62 -10.52 -2.30
N TYR A 623 -15.42 -10.56 -0.99
CA TYR A 623 -14.89 -11.75 -0.33
C TYR A 623 -15.96 -12.62 0.34
N MET A 624 -17.17 -12.09 0.57
CA MET A 624 -18.23 -12.79 1.29
C MET A 624 -19.55 -12.87 0.53
N ASP A 625 -19.67 -12.27 -0.67
CA ASP A 625 -20.93 -11.94 -1.33
C ASP A 625 -21.85 -11.13 -0.41
N THR A 626 -23.13 -10.95 -0.75
CA THR A 626 -24.07 -10.28 0.15
C THR A 626 -24.49 -11.22 1.31
N PRO A 627 -24.92 -10.66 2.48
CA PRO A 627 -25.49 -11.48 3.55
C PRO A 627 -26.73 -12.30 3.13
N GLN A 628 -27.42 -11.87 2.08
CA GLN A 628 -28.57 -12.57 1.53
C GLN A 628 -28.17 -13.80 0.67
N GLU A 629 -27.04 -13.72 -0.03
CA GLU A 629 -26.52 -14.78 -0.91
C GLU A 629 -25.65 -15.78 -0.15
N ASN A 630 -25.01 -15.35 0.95
CA ASN A 630 -24.15 -16.18 1.78
C ASN A 630 -24.48 -16.10 3.29
N PRO A 631 -25.74 -16.31 3.70
CA PRO A 631 -26.13 -16.18 5.10
C PRO A 631 -25.34 -17.13 6.02
N GLU A 632 -25.02 -18.34 5.56
CA GLU A 632 -24.26 -19.33 6.33
C GLU A 632 -22.83 -18.88 6.60
N GLY A 633 -22.13 -18.30 5.62
CA GLY A 633 -20.77 -17.79 5.77
C GLY A 633 -20.70 -16.61 6.73
N TYR A 634 -21.64 -15.68 6.64
CA TYR A 634 -21.74 -14.56 7.60
C TYR A 634 -22.03 -15.05 9.02
N GLU A 635 -22.96 -16.00 9.17
CA GLU A 635 -23.31 -16.60 10.45
C GLU A 635 -22.12 -17.35 11.09
N ALA A 636 -21.46 -18.20 10.28
CA ALA A 636 -20.33 -19.03 10.72
C ALA A 636 -19.13 -18.18 11.15
N ASN A 637 -18.92 -16.99 10.58
CA ASN A 637 -17.76 -16.13 10.84
C ASN A 637 -18.07 -14.93 11.74
N SER A 638 -19.31 -14.75 12.19
CA SER A 638 -19.66 -13.74 13.20
C SER A 638 -19.03 -14.05 14.56
N LEU A 639 -18.15 -13.16 15.03
CA LEU A 639 -17.49 -13.30 16.33
C LEU A 639 -18.42 -13.02 17.51
N VAL A 640 -19.50 -12.26 17.29
CA VAL A 640 -20.57 -12.07 18.27
C VAL A 640 -21.11 -13.42 18.75
N ARG A 641 -21.38 -14.35 17.83
CA ARG A 641 -21.89 -15.68 18.16
C ARG A 641 -20.91 -16.58 18.89
N LYS A 642 -19.62 -16.33 18.67
CA LYS A 642 -18.52 -17.10 19.26
C LYS A 642 -18.03 -16.53 20.61
N ALA A 643 -18.50 -15.37 21.05
CA ALA A 643 -18.08 -14.69 22.27
C ALA A 643 -18.13 -15.58 23.54
N LYS A 644 -19.10 -16.50 23.62
CA LYS A 644 -19.22 -17.51 24.71
C LYS A 644 -17.99 -18.41 24.88
N ASN A 645 -17.17 -18.56 23.84
CA ASN A 645 -15.97 -19.39 23.85
C ASN A 645 -14.75 -18.69 24.48
N LEU A 646 -14.85 -17.38 24.77
CA LEU A 646 -13.73 -16.63 25.32
C LEU A 646 -13.23 -17.22 26.62
N LYS A 647 -11.93 -17.53 26.68
CA LYS A 647 -11.16 -17.90 27.87
C LYS A 647 -9.85 -17.13 27.89
N GLY A 648 -9.27 -16.94 29.09
CA GLY A 648 -8.04 -16.18 29.29
C GLY A 648 -8.26 -14.69 29.04
N LYS A 649 -7.24 -13.99 28.63
CA LYS A 649 -7.22 -12.53 28.51
C LYS A 649 -7.34 -12.06 27.05
N LEU A 650 -8.20 -11.10 26.82
CA LEU A 650 -8.37 -10.43 25.52
C LEU A 650 -8.51 -8.93 25.75
N LEU A 651 -7.62 -8.17 25.13
CA LEU A 651 -7.68 -6.71 25.02
C LEU A 651 -8.17 -6.32 23.64
N VAL A 652 -9.35 -5.71 23.57
CA VAL A 652 -9.86 -5.09 22.36
C VAL A 652 -9.51 -3.61 22.38
N ILE A 653 -8.94 -3.08 21.28
CA ILE A 653 -8.52 -1.70 21.15
C ILE A 653 -9.21 -1.10 19.92
N HIS A 654 -9.75 0.13 20.02
CA HIS A 654 -10.44 0.76 18.88
C HIS A 654 -10.27 2.29 18.90
N GLY A 655 -10.16 2.90 17.72
CA GLY A 655 -10.32 4.36 17.56
C GLY A 655 -11.80 4.72 17.51
N ALA A 656 -12.25 5.68 18.31
CA ALA A 656 -13.69 6.04 18.35
C ALA A 656 -14.15 6.75 17.05
N GLU A 657 -13.24 7.34 16.30
CA GLU A 657 -13.50 8.02 15.02
C GLU A 657 -13.02 7.16 13.83
N ASP A 658 -13.21 5.83 13.90
CA ASP A 658 -12.79 4.88 12.85
C ASP A 658 -13.81 4.84 11.69
N PRO A 659 -13.46 5.36 10.48
CA PRO A 659 -14.35 5.35 9.33
C PRO A 659 -14.19 4.08 8.47
N THR A 660 -13.27 3.19 8.82
CA THR A 660 -12.95 1.96 8.08
C THR A 660 -13.65 0.76 8.71
N VAL A 661 -13.31 0.47 9.97
CA VAL A 661 -14.01 -0.53 10.78
C VAL A 661 -14.83 0.23 11.82
N VAL A 662 -16.09 0.42 11.54
CA VAL A 662 -16.94 1.25 12.41
C VAL A 662 -16.96 0.74 13.86
N TRP A 663 -16.91 1.66 14.81
CA TRP A 663 -16.78 1.40 16.26
C TRP A 663 -17.81 0.41 16.82
N GLN A 664 -18.98 0.34 16.21
CA GLN A 664 -20.05 -0.62 16.51
C GLN A 664 -19.52 -2.06 16.60
N ASN A 665 -18.56 -2.46 15.74
CA ASN A 665 -17.97 -3.80 15.77
C ASN A 665 -17.49 -4.17 17.19
N SER A 666 -16.65 -3.35 17.81
CA SER A 666 -16.13 -3.63 19.15
C SER A 666 -17.21 -3.57 20.22
N LEU A 667 -18.16 -2.64 20.14
CA LEU A 667 -19.22 -2.48 21.13
C LEU A 667 -20.16 -3.69 21.15
N GLU A 668 -20.55 -4.20 20.00
CA GLU A 668 -21.41 -5.39 19.87
C GLU A 668 -20.71 -6.66 20.34
N PHE A 669 -19.38 -6.77 20.13
CA PHE A 669 -18.61 -7.88 20.68
C PHE A 669 -18.53 -7.85 22.21
N ILE A 670 -18.33 -6.66 22.78
CA ILE A 670 -18.32 -6.45 24.23
C ILE A 670 -19.68 -6.82 24.83
N ASP A 671 -20.77 -6.37 24.23
CA ASP A 671 -22.13 -6.70 24.65
C ASP A 671 -22.37 -8.22 24.60
N ALA A 672 -21.92 -8.89 23.54
CA ALA A 672 -22.01 -10.33 23.40
C ALA A 672 -21.20 -11.07 24.50
N CYS A 673 -20.01 -10.55 24.86
CA CYS A 673 -19.21 -11.08 25.97
C CYS A 673 -19.95 -10.92 27.31
N ILE A 674 -20.54 -9.75 27.58
CA ILE A 674 -21.32 -9.48 28.78
C ILE A 674 -22.49 -10.45 28.89
N LYS A 675 -23.28 -10.61 27.83
CA LYS A 675 -24.40 -11.54 27.77
C LYS A 675 -23.99 -12.99 27.96
N ALA A 676 -22.77 -13.34 27.52
CA ALA A 676 -22.19 -14.67 27.74
C ALA A 676 -21.50 -14.86 29.10
N GLY A 677 -21.49 -13.84 29.98
CA GLY A 677 -20.78 -13.86 31.25
C GLY A 677 -19.26 -13.93 31.13
N LYS A 678 -18.70 -13.38 30.02
CA LYS A 678 -17.27 -13.36 29.72
C LYS A 678 -16.67 -12.00 30.01
N GLN A 679 -15.44 -12.00 30.56
CA GLN A 679 -14.68 -10.77 30.79
C GLN A 679 -13.78 -10.48 29.58
N VAL A 680 -13.89 -9.28 29.04
CA VAL A 680 -13.04 -8.74 27.98
C VAL A 680 -12.51 -7.38 28.44
N ASP A 681 -11.21 -7.15 28.23
CA ASP A 681 -10.61 -5.86 28.50
C ASP A 681 -10.75 -4.98 27.26
N TYR A 682 -11.06 -3.70 27.45
CA TYR A 682 -11.31 -2.78 26.35
C TYR A 682 -10.57 -1.46 26.55
N PHE A 683 -9.99 -0.94 25.46
CA PHE A 683 -9.37 0.36 25.44
C PHE A 683 -9.73 1.15 24.17
N VAL A 684 -10.28 2.34 24.34
CA VAL A 684 -10.65 3.24 23.25
C VAL A 684 -9.66 4.40 23.14
N TYR A 685 -9.30 4.75 21.90
CA TYR A 685 -8.60 5.98 21.55
C TYR A 685 -9.64 6.99 21.04
N PRO A 686 -10.07 7.98 21.84
CA PRO A 686 -11.28 8.78 21.56
C PRO A 686 -11.23 9.60 20.28
N HIS A 687 -10.04 10.04 19.86
CA HIS A 687 -9.85 10.94 18.72
C HIS A 687 -8.97 10.32 17.62
N HIS A 688 -8.93 8.99 17.55
CA HIS A 688 -8.19 8.32 16.50
C HIS A 688 -9.13 7.65 15.49
N PRO A 689 -8.75 7.71 14.20
CA PRO A 689 -9.37 6.90 13.16
C PRO A 689 -8.92 5.45 13.26
N HIS A 690 -8.99 4.68 12.18
CA HIS A 690 -8.66 3.27 12.13
C HIS A 690 -7.26 2.93 12.69
N ASN A 691 -6.28 3.79 12.47
CA ASN A 691 -4.93 3.60 12.97
C ASN A 691 -4.58 4.64 14.04
N VAL A 692 -4.05 4.18 15.19
CA VAL A 692 -3.49 5.05 16.21
C VAL A 692 -2.14 5.58 15.70
N GLY A 693 -2.06 6.88 15.43
CA GLY A 693 -0.89 7.54 14.83
C GLY A 693 -0.15 8.49 15.79
N GLY A 694 0.91 9.12 15.27
CA GLY A 694 1.66 10.14 16.00
C GLY A 694 2.27 9.63 17.31
N ARG A 695 2.27 10.47 18.34
CA ARG A 695 2.85 10.14 19.66
C ARG A 695 2.04 9.05 20.39
N ASP A 696 0.75 8.93 20.12
CA ASP A 696 -0.12 8.00 20.82
C ASP A 696 0.12 6.56 20.37
N ARG A 697 0.81 6.34 19.25
CA ARG A 697 1.30 5.00 18.87
C ARG A 697 2.30 4.43 19.90
N LEU A 698 3.11 5.28 20.52
CA LEU A 698 3.97 4.83 21.61
C LEU A 698 3.16 4.33 22.80
N HIS A 699 2.13 5.08 23.18
CA HIS A 699 1.20 4.66 24.24
C HIS A 699 0.52 3.32 23.90
N LEU A 700 0.12 3.13 22.64
CA LEU A 700 -0.46 1.86 22.17
C LEU A 700 0.52 0.71 22.35
N TYR A 701 1.77 0.84 21.90
CA TYR A 701 2.79 -0.20 22.06
C TYR A 701 3.09 -0.51 23.52
N GLN A 702 3.20 0.52 24.37
CA GLN A 702 3.43 0.36 25.81
C GLN A 702 2.24 -0.36 26.49
N LYS A 703 1.01 -0.02 26.08
CA LYS A 703 -0.20 -0.66 26.62
C LYS A 703 -0.27 -2.15 26.27
N MET A 704 0.00 -2.49 25.00
CA MET A 704 0.02 -3.88 24.54
C MET A 704 1.16 -4.65 25.23
N PHE A 705 2.36 -4.08 25.28
CA PHE A 705 3.49 -4.69 25.95
C PHE A 705 3.22 -4.94 27.44
N GLN A 706 2.68 -3.95 28.18
CA GLN A 706 2.30 -4.13 29.58
C GLN A 706 1.28 -5.26 29.75
N TYR A 707 0.33 -5.40 28.83
CA TYR A 707 -0.66 -6.46 28.88
C TYR A 707 -0.03 -7.85 28.71
N TYR A 708 1.03 -7.97 27.88
CA TYR A 708 1.79 -9.22 27.77
C TYR A 708 2.63 -9.50 29.02
N GLU A 709 3.25 -8.48 29.61
CA GLU A 709 3.99 -8.63 30.87
C GLU A 709 3.08 -9.09 32.02
N ASP A 710 1.86 -8.57 32.09
CA ASP A 710 0.91 -8.88 33.17
C ASP A 710 0.29 -10.27 33.02
N PHE A 711 0.11 -10.80 31.81
CA PHE A 711 -0.73 -11.96 31.59
C PHE A 711 -0.10 -13.09 30.75
N LEU A 712 1.06 -12.89 30.15
CA LEU A 712 1.72 -13.91 29.34
C LEU A 712 3.12 -14.29 29.86
N LYS A 713 3.79 -13.42 30.60
CA LYS A 713 5.14 -13.65 31.11
C LYS A 713 5.25 -14.49 32.39
#